data_33bce22d3245bb3f443b170c1abfdc21
#
_entry.id   33bce22d3245bb3f443b170c1abfdc21
#
_cell.length_a   1.000
_cell.length_b   1.000
_cell.length_c   1.000
_cell.angle_alpha   90.00
_cell.angle_beta   90.00
_cell.angle_gamma   90.00
#
_symmetry.space_group_name_H-M   'P 1'
#
loop_
_entity.id
_entity.type
_entity.pdbx_description
1 polymer ?
#
loop_
_entity_poly.entity_id
_entity_poly.type
_entity_poly.pdbx_seq_one_letter_code
_entity_poly.pdbx_strand_id
1 'polypeptide(L)'
;MRNLTEVSLKNKNLVWYFIVVIFFAGIFSYTKLGRMEDPSFTIRQMVVSVAWPGATASQMEEQVTDKIEKKLQDTPGLDYVKSFSRSGEAVIYVNLRDDIDNDKIRPTWLEVRNMVDDIKKDLPEGVYGPYYNDRFDDVYGSIYAITGDGYSYEEMREKAEKIRRILLTVDNVSKVELVGEQPEKIYIEASLDKLSELGISPQDIMQAVQTQQQMTPAGMIETQTDNVYLRLSGQFADVDMLKEMPINAGGKILRLADIAKVERRYVEPAEPKMFYNGKPAIGLAVSMEAGGNILTLGNNLQNTIEEVQKYIPTGLEINQVSNQPQVVKDSIDEFVGSLREAIIIVLAVSFLSLGLRTGMVVAGCIPLVILGVFVAMEALGIDLHKVSLGALIISLGLLVDDAIIAVEMMSVKLEEGLDRFSAACYAYKATAMPMLSGTLITCAGFIPVAFADGLASEFCSALFPVIAIALILSWIVSVMVAPLYGYKIIKVKVKKDEKGNVDPYQSKFYTFFRKILCYCLTHKKIILSSTVVIFAISIYCMKFISQEFFPPSQRPELVVELTLPEGSSIKATEEQAEKLAAILSEEQDKIDNFAYYTGQGSPRFVLTFDPVLPKDNYAQFVITAKDVEAREYLNQKLFKILNEDFPAVQSNIKFLQMGPPADYPVMIRVSGYDVDKVKNIADEVAMKMRQDSNIYNVNFDWQEKEKTIHLELDQDKLRAMGISSQMVAQTLYTELTGATAAQFYQGDRTIDIVMRLDDKDRDNLENVRNLPIYLGQYGYVPLEQIAKISYRAEDGVIWRRDLKPTITVRGSIYQGTANDATEKIYNQLADLQKDLPFGYSIEPDGAMSDSQTAMEHLLKPIPVMVIAVITILMFQLRSVQLMIMTVLTAPLGLIGVSFGMLLFDKPIGFVAVLGILALFGMIIRNSIILIDQIKKHMLDGEKPWNAIIDSAVLRFRPIMLTAAAAILGMMPLVPSTLWGSMAIAISCGLVVATILTLLILPTMYAAWFKITPDSENKLKQK
;
A
#
# COMPACT_ATOMS: atom_id res chain seq x y z
N MET A 1 -36.37 -24.47 18.41
CA MET A 1 -36.57 -23.24 17.60
C MET A 1 -37.91 -23.31 16.86
N ARG A 2 -38.65 -22.21 16.72
CA ARG A 2 -39.81 -22.15 15.84
C ARG A 2 -39.35 -22.43 14.40
N ASN A 3 -40.14 -23.17 13.63
CA ASN A 3 -39.79 -23.45 12.22
C ASN A 3 -39.98 -22.17 11.40
N LEU A 4 -38.84 -21.53 11.03
CA LEU A 4 -38.83 -20.27 10.29
C LEU A 4 -39.50 -20.42 8.90
N THR A 5 -39.36 -21.57 8.25
CA THR A 5 -40.01 -21.86 6.98
C THR A 5 -41.53 -21.91 7.15
N GLU A 6 -42.03 -22.50 8.23
CA GLU A 6 -43.46 -22.52 8.56
C GLU A 6 -44.00 -21.10 8.79
N VAL A 7 -43.25 -20.27 9.54
CA VAL A 7 -43.59 -18.86 9.77
C VAL A 7 -43.63 -18.08 8.46
N SER A 8 -42.64 -18.30 7.58
CA SER A 8 -42.57 -17.67 6.25
C SER A 8 -43.74 -18.06 5.36
N LEU A 9 -44.07 -19.35 5.33
CA LEU A 9 -45.17 -19.84 4.49
C LEU A 9 -46.55 -19.41 5.03
N LYS A 10 -46.72 -19.25 6.34
CA LYS A 10 -47.96 -18.70 6.92
C LYS A 10 -48.11 -17.19 6.68
N ASN A 11 -47.00 -16.44 6.68
CA ASN A 11 -46.99 -14.99 6.51
C ASN A 11 -46.40 -14.54 5.15
N LYS A 12 -46.88 -15.20 4.05
CA LYS A 12 -46.35 -15.00 2.69
C LYS A 12 -46.27 -13.52 2.28
N ASN A 13 -47.29 -12.72 2.56
CA ASN A 13 -47.35 -11.31 2.17
C ASN A 13 -46.28 -10.46 2.87
N LEU A 14 -45.98 -10.75 4.13
CA LEU A 14 -44.95 -10.08 4.88
C LEU A 14 -43.57 -10.40 4.32
N VAL A 15 -43.30 -11.64 3.95
CA VAL A 15 -42.01 -12.03 3.36
C VAL A 15 -41.87 -11.40 1.98
N TRP A 16 -42.91 -11.36 1.15
CA TRP A 16 -42.89 -10.65 -0.14
C TRP A 16 -42.65 -9.16 0.02
N TYR A 17 -43.23 -8.53 1.04
CA TYR A 17 -42.97 -7.14 1.35
C TYR A 17 -41.45 -6.89 1.65
N PHE A 18 -40.85 -7.72 2.52
CA PHE A 18 -39.41 -7.59 2.81
C PHE A 18 -38.50 -7.85 1.60
N ILE A 19 -38.87 -8.81 0.71
CA ILE A 19 -38.14 -9.05 -0.54
C ILE A 19 -38.14 -7.78 -1.39
N VAL A 20 -39.27 -7.11 -1.55
CA VAL A 20 -39.40 -5.88 -2.33
C VAL A 20 -38.60 -4.73 -1.65
N VAL A 21 -38.71 -4.60 -0.33
CA VAL A 21 -37.94 -3.59 0.42
C VAL A 21 -36.44 -3.78 0.25
N ILE A 22 -35.93 -5.02 0.44
CA ILE A 22 -34.48 -5.32 0.27
C ILE A 22 -34.05 -5.06 -1.18
N PHE A 23 -34.89 -5.36 -2.17
CA PHE A 23 -34.59 -5.12 -3.57
C PHE A 23 -34.37 -3.64 -3.87
N PHE A 24 -35.30 -2.77 -3.48
CA PHE A 24 -35.16 -1.33 -3.70
C PHE A 24 -34.10 -0.68 -2.80
N ALA A 25 -34.04 -1.07 -1.54
CA ALA A 25 -33.03 -0.59 -0.61
C ALA A 25 -31.62 -0.97 -1.11
N GLY A 26 -31.42 -2.22 -1.57
CA GLY A 26 -30.12 -2.66 -2.06
C GLY A 26 -29.66 -1.92 -3.32
N ILE A 27 -30.57 -1.61 -4.27
CA ILE A 27 -30.23 -0.77 -5.42
C ILE A 27 -29.85 0.64 -4.96
N PHE A 28 -30.60 1.21 -4.03
CA PHE A 28 -30.32 2.53 -3.50
C PHE A 28 -28.98 2.57 -2.76
N SER A 29 -28.70 1.58 -1.91
CA SER A 29 -27.42 1.46 -1.20
C SER A 29 -26.26 1.33 -2.16
N TYR A 30 -26.38 0.53 -3.23
CA TYR A 30 -25.33 0.39 -4.24
C TYR A 30 -24.96 1.73 -4.90
N THR A 31 -25.94 2.63 -5.09
CA THR A 31 -25.66 3.95 -5.67
C THR A 31 -25.01 4.92 -4.69
N LYS A 32 -25.20 4.68 -3.38
CA LYS A 32 -24.64 5.53 -2.29
C LYS A 32 -23.30 5.08 -1.77
N LEU A 33 -22.96 3.79 -1.92
CA LEU A 33 -21.68 3.24 -1.45
C LEU A 33 -20.53 4.04 -2.02
N GLY A 34 -19.57 4.40 -1.15
CA GLY A 34 -18.29 4.96 -1.54
C GLY A 34 -17.54 4.01 -2.48
N ARG A 35 -16.69 4.58 -3.31
CA ARG A 35 -15.94 3.82 -4.31
C ARG A 35 -14.48 4.17 -4.22
N MET A 36 -13.63 3.17 -4.06
CA MET A 36 -12.18 3.27 -3.99
C MET A 36 -11.55 2.15 -4.83
N GLU A 37 -10.30 2.32 -5.23
CA GLU A 37 -9.55 1.24 -5.88
C GLU A 37 -9.19 0.17 -4.86
N ASP A 38 -8.44 0.57 -3.85
CA ASP A 38 -8.00 -0.26 -2.75
C ASP A 38 -8.59 0.25 -1.43
N PRO A 39 -8.76 -0.61 -0.42
CA PRO A 39 -9.18 -0.18 0.90
C PRO A 39 -8.14 0.75 1.52
N SER A 40 -8.59 1.73 2.27
CA SER A 40 -7.69 2.59 3.05
C SER A 40 -7.03 1.79 4.17
N PHE A 41 -5.75 2.01 4.36
CA PHE A 41 -5.00 1.59 5.53
C PHE A 41 -4.27 2.79 6.12
N THR A 42 -3.92 2.72 7.38
CA THR A 42 -3.34 3.86 8.08
C THR A 42 -1.82 3.77 8.09
N ILE A 43 -1.14 4.77 7.52
CA ILE A 43 0.30 4.90 7.61
C ILE A 43 0.65 5.44 9.00
N ARG A 44 1.32 4.62 9.79
CA ARG A 44 1.68 4.93 11.18
C ARG A 44 3.07 5.54 11.27
N GLN A 45 3.32 6.53 10.43
CA GLN A 45 4.62 7.19 10.33
C GLN A 45 4.50 8.70 10.46
N MET A 46 5.36 9.31 11.26
CA MET A 46 5.56 10.75 11.37
C MET A 46 6.99 11.10 11.00
N VAL A 47 7.17 12.22 10.32
CA VAL A 47 8.50 12.73 9.94
C VAL A 47 8.83 13.97 10.77
N VAL A 48 10.03 13.96 11.36
CA VAL A 48 10.61 15.12 12.07
C VAL A 48 11.86 15.52 11.33
N SER A 49 11.95 16.77 10.89
CA SER A 49 13.13 17.33 10.23
C SER A 49 13.77 18.46 11.04
N VAL A 50 15.08 18.52 11.01
CA VAL A 50 15.88 19.50 11.74
C VAL A 50 17.00 19.98 10.85
N ALA A 51 17.24 21.29 10.82
CA ALA A 51 18.34 21.88 10.07
C ALA A 51 19.38 22.49 11.01
N TRP A 52 20.66 22.23 10.73
CA TRP A 52 21.80 22.87 11.40
C TRP A 52 22.85 23.24 10.36
N PRO A 53 22.68 24.42 9.72
CA PRO A 53 23.57 24.87 8.67
C PRO A 53 25.05 24.88 9.09
N GLY A 54 25.91 24.29 8.25
CA GLY A 54 27.33 24.21 8.51
C GLY A 54 27.82 23.00 9.31
N ALA A 55 26.90 22.18 9.82
CA ALA A 55 27.23 20.92 10.46
C ALA A 55 27.51 19.83 9.41
N THR A 56 28.48 18.94 9.68
CA THR A 56 28.73 17.73 8.89
C THR A 56 27.67 16.66 9.18
N ALA A 57 27.55 15.63 8.33
CA ALA A 57 26.65 14.52 8.56
C ALA A 57 26.91 13.83 9.93
N SER A 58 28.16 13.64 10.31
CA SER A 58 28.54 13.07 11.61
C SER A 58 28.19 13.99 12.79
N GLN A 59 28.36 15.30 12.64
CA GLN A 59 27.94 16.25 13.69
C GLN A 59 26.41 16.27 13.84
N MET A 60 25.69 16.23 12.73
CA MET A 60 24.23 16.10 12.75
C MET A 60 23.80 14.83 13.44
N GLU A 61 24.43 13.69 13.11
CA GLU A 61 24.15 12.40 13.70
C GLU A 61 24.37 12.41 15.21
N GLU A 62 25.56 12.83 15.67
CA GLU A 62 25.96 12.75 17.08
C GLU A 62 25.29 13.79 17.97
N GLN A 63 25.10 15.03 17.47
CA GLN A 63 24.67 16.15 18.33
C GLN A 63 23.17 16.45 18.22
N VAL A 64 22.52 16.05 17.13
CA VAL A 64 21.11 16.34 16.89
C VAL A 64 20.30 15.05 16.83
N THR A 65 20.61 14.18 15.88
CA THR A 65 19.82 12.98 15.61
C THR A 65 19.81 12.02 16.79
N ASP A 66 20.96 11.70 17.34
CA ASP A 66 21.11 10.79 18.48
C ASP A 66 20.34 11.26 19.73
N LYS A 67 20.34 12.58 20.00
CA LYS A 67 19.58 13.13 21.13
C LYS A 67 18.07 13.02 20.94
N ILE A 68 17.59 13.30 19.70
CA ILE A 68 16.18 13.18 19.37
C ILE A 68 15.74 11.72 19.37
N GLU A 69 16.50 10.84 18.74
CA GLU A 69 16.20 9.39 18.72
C GLU A 69 16.11 8.80 20.13
N LYS A 70 17.04 9.15 21.02
CA LYS A 70 17.04 8.72 22.43
C LYS A 70 15.76 9.14 23.14
N LYS A 71 15.29 10.37 22.89
CA LYS A 71 14.04 10.84 23.49
C LYS A 71 12.84 10.14 22.91
N LEU A 72 12.84 9.86 21.62
CA LEU A 72 11.76 9.18 20.93
C LEU A 72 11.59 7.72 21.32
N GLN A 73 12.59 7.07 21.96
CA GLN A 73 12.43 5.74 22.51
C GLN A 73 11.34 5.66 23.61
N ASP A 74 11.00 6.79 24.22
CA ASP A 74 9.92 6.88 25.22
C ASP A 74 8.52 6.91 24.58
N THR A 75 8.39 6.92 23.24
CA THR A 75 7.11 7.06 22.53
C THR A 75 6.20 5.86 22.81
N PRO A 76 4.97 6.07 23.27
CA PRO A 76 4.02 4.99 23.49
C PRO A 76 3.72 4.25 22.20
N GLY A 77 3.92 2.93 22.20
CA GLY A 77 3.65 2.12 21.04
C GLY A 77 4.64 2.30 19.89
N LEU A 78 5.84 2.79 20.17
CA LEU A 78 6.91 2.84 19.18
C LEU A 78 7.22 1.43 18.65
N ASP A 79 7.37 1.32 17.34
CA ASP A 79 7.92 0.14 16.69
C ASP A 79 9.43 0.33 16.49
N TYR A 80 9.79 1.29 15.66
CA TYR A 80 11.19 1.69 15.46
C TYR A 80 11.32 3.15 15.05
N VAL A 81 12.51 3.69 15.26
CA VAL A 81 12.93 4.98 14.73
C VAL A 81 13.95 4.73 13.62
N LYS A 82 13.72 5.31 12.45
CA LYS A 82 14.66 5.32 11.33
C LYS A 82 15.04 6.77 11.05
N SER A 83 16.30 7.06 10.84
CA SER A 83 16.73 8.41 10.56
C SER A 83 17.87 8.46 9.55
N PHE A 84 18.01 9.61 8.91
CA PHE A 84 19.25 9.92 8.21
C PHE A 84 19.76 11.31 8.61
N SER A 85 21.07 11.44 8.62
CA SER A 85 21.77 12.69 8.83
C SER A 85 22.65 12.98 7.63
N ARG A 86 22.51 14.17 7.06
CA ARG A 86 23.36 14.69 5.98
C ARG A 86 23.92 16.06 6.37
N SER A 87 24.82 16.61 5.58
CA SER A 87 25.39 17.92 5.86
C SER A 87 24.30 18.99 6.03
N GLY A 88 24.20 19.52 7.24
CA GLY A 88 23.24 20.57 7.61
C GLY A 88 21.80 20.13 7.87
N GLU A 89 21.44 18.85 7.73
CA GLU A 89 20.05 18.39 7.90
C GLU A 89 19.97 16.99 8.51
N ALA A 90 18.96 16.77 9.34
CA ALA A 90 18.57 15.47 9.82
C ALA A 90 17.06 15.25 9.62
N VAL A 91 16.68 14.05 9.21
CA VAL A 91 15.29 13.62 9.07
C VAL A 91 15.10 12.32 9.86
N ILE A 92 14.06 12.31 10.69
CA ILE A 92 13.76 11.21 11.60
C ILE A 92 12.35 10.73 11.33
N TYR A 93 12.20 9.45 11.01
CA TYR A 93 10.95 8.75 10.81
C TYR A 93 10.59 8.01 12.08
N VAL A 94 9.47 8.38 12.68
CA VAL A 94 8.92 7.72 13.88
C VAL A 94 7.84 6.77 13.41
N ASN A 95 8.06 5.47 13.61
CA ASN A 95 7.13 4.43 13.19
C ASN A 95 6.48 3.80 14.41
N LEU A 96 5.14 3.77 14.42
CA LEU A 96 4.38 3.13 15.50
C LEU A 96 4.04 1.69 15.12
N ARG A 97 3.87 0.85 16.15
CA ARG A 97 3.48 -0.54 15.98
C ARG A 97 2.13 -0.69 15.31
N ASP A 98 1.98 -1.77 14.60
CA ASP A 98 0.78 -2.12 13.86
C ASP A 98 -0.46 -2.39 14.74
N ASP A 99 -0.26 -2.71 16.03
CA ASP A 99 -1.32 -3.00 16.98
C ASP A 99 -1.95 -1.77 17.66
N ILE A 100 -1.52 -0.58 17.26
CA ILE A 100 -2.09 0.67 17.80
C ILE A 100 -3.41 0.99 17.10
N ASP A 101 -4.43 1.25 17.91
CA ASP A 101 -5.72 1.74 17.43
C ASP A 101 -5.59 3.06 16.65
N ASN A 102 -6.29 3.19 15.54
CA ASN A 102 -6.20 4.36 14.67
C ASN A 102 -6.58 5.69 15.35
N ASP A 103 -7.45 5.64 16.36
CA ASP A 103 -7.84 6.81 17.15
C ASP A 103 -6.74 7.32 18.10
N LYS A 104 -5.76 6.49 18.42
CA LYS A 104 -4.60 6.83 19.27
C LYS A 104 -3.42 7.40 18.49
N ILE A 105 -3.36 7.23 17.18
CA ILE A 105 -2.22 7.66 16.36
C ILE A 105 -2.00 9.17 16.45
N ARG A 106 -3.04 9.97 16.18
CA ARG A 106 -2.91 11.43 16.25
C ARG A 106 -2.58 11.97 17.65
N PRO A 107 -3.17 11.46 18.74
CA PRO A 107 -2.69 11.80 20.09
C PRO A 107 -1.22 11.47 20.33
N THR A 108 -0.75 10.32 19.85
CA THR A 108 0.67 9.93 19.96
C THR A 108 1.57 10.89 19.19
N TRP A 109 1.16 11.38 18.00
CA TRP A 109 1.94 12.40 17.28
C TRP A 109 2.05 13.70 18.08
N LEU A 110 1.03 14.08 18.83
CA LEU A 110 1.12 15.24 19.73
C LEU A 110 2.13 15.00 20.87
N GLU A 111 2.17 13.79 21.43
CA GLU A 111 3.18 13.43 22.44
C GLU A 111 4.59 13.46 21.83
N VAL A 112 4.79 12.95 20.62
CA VAL A 112 6.08 13.02 19.91
C VAL A 112 6.52 14.48 19.75
N ARG A 113 5.63 15.37 19.31
CA ARG A 113 5.95 16.80 19.21
C ARG A 113 6.39 17.37 20.56
N ASN A 114 5.64 17.11 21.61
CA ASN A 114 5.96 17.61 22.95
C ASN A 114 7.31 17.05 23.45
N MET A 115 7.57 15.75 23.25
CA MET A 115 8.82 15.13 23.67
C MET A 115 10.06 15.71 22.96
N VAL A 116 9.93 16.00 21.67
CA VAL A 116 11.03 16.60 20.91
C VAL A 116 11.19 18.08 21.25
N ASP A 117 10.10 18.80 21.46
CA ASP A 117 10.18 20.21 21.89
C ASP A 117 10.77 20.37 23.30
N ASP A 118 10.57 19.42 24.20
CA ASP A 118 11.17 19.40 25.55
C ASP A 118 12.70 19.42 25.52
N ILE A 119 13.30 18.69 24.57
CA ILE A 119 14.76 18.59 24.42
C ILE A 119 15.37 19.65 23.50
N LYS A 120 14.56 20.55 22.93
CA LYS A 120 15.04 21.60 22.04
C LYS A 120 16.16 22.46 22.64
N LYS A 121 16.15 22.61 23.94
CA LYS A 121 17.16 23.38 24.69
C LYS A 121 18.52 22.64 24.78
N ASP A 122 18.51 21.34 24.62
CA ASP A 122 19.69 20.48 24.70
C ASP A 122 20.37 20.32 23.33
N LEU A 123 19.71 20.82 22.25
CA LEU A 123 20.28 20.86 20.92
C LEU A 123 21.30 21.99 20.81
N PRO A 124 22.28 21.89 19.88
CA PRO A 124 23.29 22.92 19.65
C PRO A 124 22.69 24.27 19.27
N GLU A 125 23.37 25.34 19.59
CA GLU A 125 23.00 26.69 19.11
C GLU A 125 23.05 26.74 17.58
N GLY A 126 22.11 27.46 16.96
CA GLY A 126 22.02 27.58 15.52
C GLY A 126 21.20 26.46 14.83
N VAL A 127 20.61 25.55 15.58
CA VAL A 127 19.68 24.56 15.07
C VAL A 127 18.33 25.20 14.80
N TYR A 128 17.78 24.98 13.59
CA TYR A 128 16.44 25.39 13.14
C TYR A 128 15.46 24.22 13.18
N GLY A 129 14.24 24.47 13.62
CA GLY A 129 13.22 23.44 13.80
C GLY A 129 13.14 23.04 15.28
N PRO A 130 12.69 21.83 15.62
CA PRO A 130 12.18 20.74 14.74
C PRO A 130 10.95 21.12 13.92
N TYR A 131 10.86 20.60 12.69
CA TYR A 131 9.69 20.68 11.83
C TYR A 131 9.00 19.33 11.81
N TYR A 132 7.66 19.30 11.87
CA TYR A 132 6.90 18.08 12.02
C TYR A 132 5.95 17.87 10.85
N ASN A 133 6.01 16.71 10.22
CA ASN A 133 5.03 16.26 9.26
C ASN A 133 4.30 15.03 9.81
N ASP A 134 3.12 15.24 10.40
CA ASP A 134 2.21 14.25 10.94
C ASP A 134 1.10 13.85 9.95
N ARG A 135 1.19 14.32 8.71
CA ARG A 135 0.32 14.00 7.58
C ARG A 135 1.11 13.44 6.41
N PHE A 136 2.07 12.58 6.72
CA PHE A 136 2.87 11.91 5.70
C PHE A 136 2.05 10.89 4.90
N ASP A 137 0.84 10.58 5.37
CA ASP A 137 -0.14 9.69 4.75
C ASP A 137 -1.06 10.38 3.72
N ASP A 138 -0.97 11.70 3.52
CA ASP A 138 -1.78 12.40 2.52
C ASP A 138 -1.56 11.82 1.12
N VAL A 139 -2.67 11.52 0.41
CA VAL A 139 -2.67 10.98 -0.96
C VAL A 139 -3.25 12.01 -1.92
N TYR A 140 -2.52 12.29 -2.98
CA TYR A 140 -2.89 13.22 -4.05
C TYR A 140 -3.35 12.45 -5.29
N GLY A 141 -4.53 11.88 -5.24
CA GLY A 141 -5.06 11.01 -6.30
C GLY A 141 -5.28 11.70 -7.65
N SER A 142 -5.36 13.02 -7.68
CA SER A 142 -5.46 13.80 -8.92
C SER A 142 -4.32 14.81 -8.97
N ILE A 143 -3.43 14.65 -9.95
CA ILE A 143 -2.32 15.59 -10.18
C ILE A 143 -2.49 16.18 -11.58
N TYR A 144 -2.46 17.49 -11.64
CA TYR A 144 -2.50 18.25 -12.89
C TYR A 144 -1.16 18.97 -13.10
N ALA A 145 -0.67 19.02 -14.34
CA ALA A 145 0.50 19.76 -14.74
C ALA A 145 0.08 20.98 -15.56
N ILE A 146 0.50 22.16 -15.14
CA ILE A 146 0.38 23.39 -15.92
C ILE A 146 1.66 23.57 -16.71
N THR A 147 1.56 23.53 -18.01
CA THR A 147 2.65 23.78 -18.96
C THR A 147 2.38 25.05 -19.76
N GLY A 148 3.44 25.76 -20.16
CA GLY A 148 3.30 27.01 -20.90
C GLY A 148 4.37 27.17 -21.96
N ASP A 149 3.99 27.35 -23.21
CA ASP A 149 4.91 27.66 -24.29
C ASP A 149 5.21 29.17 -24.27
N GLY A 150 6.46 29.55 -23.93
CA GLY A 150 6.89 30.94 -23.84
C GLY A 150 6.55 31.65 -22.53
N TYR A 151 6.02 30.94 -21.55
CA TYR A 151 5.75 31.43 -20.21
C TYR A 151 6.90 31.10 -19.24
N SER A 152 7.22 32.05 -18.37
CA SER A 152 8.15 31.84 -17.27
C SER A 152 7.52 31.00 -16.16
N TYR A 153 8.35 30.39 -15.31
CA TYR A 153 7.86 29.69 -14.09
C TYR A 153 6.99 30.60 -13.22
N GLU A 154 7.33 31.90 -13.13
CA GLU A 154 6.57 32.85 -12.32
C GLU A 154 5.18 33.10 -12.91
N GLU A 155 5.06 33.27 -14.20
CA GLU A 155 3.76 33.46 -14.86
C GLU A 155 2.90 32.21 -14.73
N MET A 156 3.50 31.02 -14.85
CA MET A 156 2.81 29.75 -14.62
C MET A 156 2.37 29.62 -13.15
N ARG A 157 3.24 30.01 -12.20
CA ARG A 157 2.95 29.98 -10.76
C ARG A 157 1.77 30.89 -10.41
N GLU A 158 1.74 32.12 -10.93
CA GLU A 158 0.64 33.07 -10.69
C GLU A 158 -0.71 32.47 -11.15
N LYS A 159 -0.72 31.77 -12.25
CA LYS A 159 -1.93 31.09 -12.73
C LYS A 159 -2.25 29.84 -11.90
N ALA A 160 -1.23 29.04 -11.55
CA ALA A 160 -1.37 27.88 -10.69
C ALA A 160 -2.00 28.26 -9.33
N GLU A 161 -1.56 29.34 -8.70
CA GLU A 161 -2.14 29.84 -7.46
C GLU A 161 -3.61 30.26 -7.61
N LYS A 162 -3.99 30.86 -8.72
CA LYS A 162 -5.39 31.20 -9.00
C LYS A 162 -6.24 29.93 -9.16
N ILE A 163 -5.71 28.96 -9.89
CA ILE A 163 -6.39 27.68 -10.11
C ILE A 163 -6.48 26.90 -8.77
N ARG A 164 -5.42 26.88 -7.96
CA ARG A 164 -5.41 26.28 -6.64
C ARG A 164 -6.54 26.81 -5.76
N ARG A 165 -6.75 28.14 -5.73
CA ARG A 165 -7.86 28.77 -4.96
C ARG A 165 -9.23 28.32 -5.47
N ILE A 166 -9.39 28.13 -6.77
CA ILE A 166 -10.63 27.61 -7.36
C ILE A 166 -10.82 26.14 -6.97
N LEU A 167 -9.78 25.30 -7.10
CA LEU A 167 -9.85 23.87 -6.79
C LEU A 167 -10.17 23.63 -5.29
N LEU A 168 -9.69 24.50 -4.39
CA LEU A 168 -10.01 24.42 -2.97
C LEU A 168 -11.49 24.67 -2.65
N THR A 169 -12.28 25.21 -3.59
CA THR A 169 -13.73 25.40 -3.44
C THR A 169 -14.56 24.24 -3.97
N VAL A 170 -13.91 23.26 -4.59
CA VAL A 170 -14.59 22.09 -5.14
C VAL A 170 -14.96 21.12 -4.03
N ASP A 171 -16.19 20.63 -4.05
CA ASP A 171 -16.66 19.64 -3.07
C ASP A 171 -15.78 18.39 -3.03
N ASN A 172 -15.49 17.89 -1.85
CA ASN A 172 -14.61 16.76 -1.52
C ASN A 172 -13.09 17.03 -1.73
N VAL A 173 -12.65 18.24 -1.98
CA VAL A 173 -11.24 18.61 -1.96
C VAL A 173 -10.81 18.97 -0.54
N SER A 174 -9.80 18.30 -0.01
CA SER A 174 -9.19 18.60 1.29
C SER A 174 -8.02 19.57 1.16
N LYS A 175 -7.14 19.33 0.20
CA LYS A 175 -5.88 20.04 0.07
C LYS A 175 -5.45 20.12 -1.40
N VAL A 176 -4.80 21.21 -1.76
CA VAL A 176 -4.15 21.38 -3.07
C VAL A 176 -2.76 21.91 -2.83
N GLU A 177 -1.75 21.18 -3.26
CA GLU A 177 -0.33 21.57 -3.18
C GLU A 177 0.22 21.90 -4.55
N LEU A 178 1.10 22.90 -4.58
CA LEU A 178 1.90 23.22 -5.76
C LEU A 178 3.20 22.40 -5.73
N VAL A 179 3.58 21.87 -6.88
CA VAL A 179 4.77 21.03 -7.04
C VAL A 179 5.64 21.59 -8.16
N GLY A 180 6.94 21.72 -7.90
CA GLY A 180 7.89 22.22 -8.91
C GLY A 180 7.93 23.74 -9.03
N GLU A 181 7.44 24.46 -8.03
CA GLU A 181 7.60 25.93 -7.96
C GLU A 181 9.08 26.30 -7.93
N GLN A 182 9.41 27.38 -8.62
CA GLN A 182 10.73 27.98 -8.56
C GLN A 182 10.60 29.39 -7.98
N PRO A 183 10.94 29.59 -6.70
CA PRO A 183 10.86 30.93 -6.11
C PRO A 183 11.91 31.86 -6.73
N GLU A 184 11.56 33.13 -6.80
CA GLU A 184 12.46 34.14 -7.28
C GLU A 184 13.18 34.82 -6.14
N LYS A 185 14.42 35.26 -6.40
CA LYS A 185 15.23 36.11 -5.54
C LYS A 185 15.77 37.28 -6.33
N ILE A 186 16.08 38.37 -5.65
CA ILE A 186 16.80 39.49 -6.20
C ILE A 186 18.27 39.36 -5.79
N TYR A 187 19.12 39.04 -6.73
CA TYR A 187 20.56 38.90 -6.47
C TYR A 187 21.28 40.20 -6.69
N ILE A 188 22.12 40.59 -5.71
CA ILE A 188 23.12 41.62 -5.79
C ILE A 188 24.44 40.89 -5.96
N GLU A 189 24.96 40.81 -7.18
CA GLU A 189 26.18 40.11 -7.52
C GLU A 189 27.32 41.12 -7.73
N ALA A 190 28.23 41.14 -6.78
CA ALA A 190 29.36 42.06 -6.82
C ALA A 190 30.61 41.37 -7.33
N SER A 191 31.35 42.05 -8.20
CA SER A 191 32.68 41.59 -8.60
C SER A 191 33.67 41.86 -7.48
N LEU A 192 34.44 40.85 -7.17
CA LEU A 192 35.47 40.92 -6.13
C LEU A 192 36.53 41.99 -6.40
N ASP A 193 36.92 42.12 -7.67
CA ASP A 193 37.88 43.15 -8.08
C ASP A 193 37.39 44.58 -7.75
N LYS A 194 36.10 44.84 -8.08
CA LYS A 194 35.50 46.14 -7.81
C LYS A 194 35.36 46.43 -6.30
N LEU A 195 34.91 45.40 -5.51
CA LEU A 195 34.79 45.57 -4.07
C LEU A 195 36.13 45.84 -3.43
N SER A 196 37.21 45.14 -3.86
CA SER A 196 38.58 45.32 -3.36
C SER A 196 39.15 46.68 -3.73
N GLU A 197 39.01 47.13 -5.01
CA GLU A 197 39.47 48.43 -5.47
C GLU A 197 38.80 49.60 -4.73
N LEU A 198 37.53 49.46 -4.41
CA LEU A 198 36.75 50.50 -3.74
C LEU A 198 36.86 50.41 -2.21
N GLY A 199 37.38 49.32 -1.67
CA GLY A 199 37.47 49.07 -0.23
C GLY A 199 36.12 48.95 0.46
N ILE A 200 35.11 48.42 -0.27
CA ILE A 200 33.75 48.23 0.21
C ILE A 200 33.60 46.78 0.64
N SER A 201 32.96 46.54 1.79
CA SER A 201 32.63 45.20 2.20
C SER A 201 31.24 44.76 1.66
N PRO A 202 31.02 43.48 1.41
CA PRO A 202 29.67 42.97 1.13
C PRO A 202 28.67 43.33 2.26
N GLN A 203 29.14 43.36 3.50
CA GLN A 203 28.34 43.70 4.67
C GLN A 203 27.87 45.16 4.65
N ASP A 204 28.69 46.11 4.17
CA ASP A 204 28.28 47.51 4.06
C ASP A 204 27.12 47.68 3.05
N ILE A 205 27.17 46.95 1.93
CA ILE A 205 26.10 46.94 0.94
C ILE A 205 24.83 46.32 1.56
N MET A 206 24.98 45.17 2.23
CA MET A 206 23.85 44.51 2.88
C MET A 206 23.17 45.40 3.92
N GLN A 207 23.95 46.04 4.77
CA GLN A 207 23.42 46.95 5.81
C GLN A 207 22.74 48.19 5.20
N ALA A 208 23.25 48.71 4.12
CA ALA A 208 22.61 49.81 3.40
C ALA A 208 21.25 49.43 2.84
N VAL A 209 21.18 48.26 2.17
CA VAL A 209 19.94 47.70 1.64
C VAL A 209 18.93 47.37 2.76
N GLN A 210 19.41 46.76 3.85
CA GLN A 210 18.58 46.45 5.01
C GLN A 210 17.98 47.70 5.64
N THR A 211 18.81 48.73 5.85
CA THR A 211 18.39 49.97 6.50
C THR A 211 17.30 50.68 5.69
N GLN A 212 17.40 50.66 4.36
CA GLN A 212 16.45 51.33 3.49
C GLN A 212 15.14 50.53 3.37
N GLN A 213 15.21 49.21 3.39
CA GLN A 213 14.06 48.33 3.23
C GLN A 213 13.33 48.05 4.54
N GLN A 214 13.92 48.35 5.67
CA GLN A 214 13.36 48.05 6.98
C GLN A 214 12.06 48.80 7.22
N MET A 215 11.01 48.07 7.51
CA MET A 215 9.71 48.60 7.90
C MET A 215 9.75 49.03 9.38
N THR A 216 9.72 50.35 9.63
CA THR A 216 9.75 50.90 10.98
C THR A 216 8.50 51.71 11.25
N PRO A 217 7.79 51.49 12.37
CA PRO A 217 6.62 52.29 12.73
C PRO A 217 6.99 53.74 12.95
N ALA A 218 6.32 54.67 12.27
CA ALA A 218 6.52 56.10 12.41
C ALA A 218 5.59 56.75 13.48
N GLY A 219 4.69 55.95 14.07
CA GLY A 219 3.77 56.43 15.09
C GLY A 219 2.41 56.88 14.53
N MET A 220 1.60 57.45 15.39
CA MET A 220 0.32 58.07 15.05
C MET A 220 0.09 59.35 15.82
N ILE A 221 -0.72 60.22 15.28
CA ILE A 221 -1.22 61.41 15.95
C ILE A 221 -2.67 61.15 16.31
N GLU A 222 -2.98 61.15 17.59
CA GLU A 222 -4.35 61.06 18.08
C GLU A 222 -4.94 62.47 18.14
N THR A 223 -6.03 62.66 17.42
CA THR A 223 -6.85 63.89 17.47
C THR A 223 -8.09 63.68 18.32
N GLN A 224 -8.96 64.64 18.48
CA GLN A 224 -10.20 64.47 19.21
C GLN A 224 -11.17 63.47 18.53
N THR A 225 -11.02 63.20 17.23
CA THR A 225 -11.94 62.39 16.43
C THR A 225 -11.29 61.22 15.74
N ASP A 226 -9.99 61.30 15.45
CA ASP A 226 -9.32 60.38 14.55
C ASP A 226 -7.90 59.98 15.01
N ASN A 227 -7.52 58.76 14.74
CA ASN A 227 -6.16 58.29 14.81
C ASN A 227 -5.49 58.41 13.42
N VAL A 228 -4.59 59.36 13.24
CA VAL A 228 -3.88 59.59 11.98
C VAL A 228 -2.50 58.89 12.04
N TYR A 229 -2.34 57.79 11.29
CA TYR A 229 -1.08 57.06 11.24
C TYR A 229 -0.07 57.73 10.30
N LEU A 230 1.14 57.88 10.78
CA LEU A 230 2.24 58.33 9.94
C LEU A 230 2.79 57.13 9.13
N ARG A 231 2.97 57.30 7.83
CA ARG A 231 3.52 56.30 6.93
C ARG A 231 4.75 56.87 6.28
N LEU A 232 5.87 56.16 6.38
CA LEU A 232 7.10 56.49 5.67
C LEU A 232 7.07 55.76 4.32
N SER A 233 7.47 56.45 3.27
CA SER A 233 7.78 55.88 1.95
C SER A 233 9.33 55.89 1.80
N GLY A 234 9.85 55.01 0.96
CA GLY A 234 11.28 54.92 0.73
C GLY A 234 11.78 53.49 0.59
N GLN A 235 10.87 52.53 0.81
CA GLN A 235 11.14 51.13 0.48
C GLN A 235 11.22 50.97 -1.03
N PHE A 236 11.92 49.93 -1.50
CA PHE A 236 12.04 49.66 -2.91
C PHE A 236 10.67 49.25 -3.47
N ALA A 237 10.20 49.97 -4.48
CA ALA A 237 8.97 49.63 -5.19
C ALA A 237 9.24 48.66 -6.37
N ASP A 238 10.45 48.68 -6.89
CA ASP A 238 10.89 47.84 -7.99
C ASP A 238 12.43 47.59 -7.92
N VAL A 239 12.91 46.71 -8.78
CA VAL A 239 14.34 46.33 -8.84
C VAL A 239 15.16 47.52 -9.35
N ASP A 240 14.61 48.43 -10.15
CA ASP A 240 15.34 49.55 -10.69
C ASP A 240 15.63 50.61 -9.60
N MET A 241 14.74 50.81 -8.63
CA MET A 241 15.05 51.63 -7.46
C MET A 241 16.20 51.05 -6.64
N LEU A 242 16.31 49.73 -6.54
CA LEU A 242 17.44 49.07 -5.88
C LEU A 242 18.76 49.31 -6.64
N LYS A 243 18.74 49.26 -7.99
CA LYS A 243 19.91 49.57 -8.82
C LYS A 243 20.41 50.98 -8.65
N GLU A 244 19.50 51.95 -8.53
CA GLU A 244 19.82 53.36 -8.37
C GLU A 244 20.22 53.76 -6.93
N MET A 245 20.13 52.81 -6.00
CA MET A 245 20.42 53.07 -4.59
C MET A 245 21.86 53.61 -4.38
N PRO A 246 22.04 54.74 -3.65
CA PRO A 246 23.35 55.28 -3.39
C PRO A 246 24.08 54.51 -2.30
N ILE A 247 25.29 54.06 -2.61
CA ILE A 247 26.23 53.41 -1.66
C ILE A 247 27.39 54.34 -1.38
N ASN A 248 27.73 54.52 -0.11
CA ASN A 248 28.91 55.30 0.29
C ASN A 248 30.17 54.42 0.26
N ALA A 249 31.04 54.67 -0.69
CA ALA A 249 32.30 53.98 -0.93
C ALA A 249 33.50 54.89 -0.57
N GLY A 250 34.03 54.77 0.64
CA GLY A 250 35.24 55.56 1.01
C GLY A 250 35.06 57.07 0.87
N GLY A 251 33.87 57.59 1.12
CA GLY A 251 33.48 58.99 0.99
C GLY A 251 33.01 59.43 -0.40
N LYS A 252 32.93 58.51 -1.36
CA LYS A 252 32.28 58.74 -2.65
C LYS A 252 30.90 58.06 -2.67
N ILE A 253 29.92 58.71 -3.24
CA ILE A 253 28.58 58.13 -3.43
C ILE A 253 28.50 57.54 -4.84
N LEU A 254 28.33 56.23 -4.91
CA LEU A 254 28.18 55.47 -6.14
C LEU A 254 26.80 54.79 -6.16
N ARG A 255 26.25 54.53 -7.32
CA ARG A 255 25.01 53.74 -7.41
C ARG A 255 25.32 52.27 -7.24
N LEU A 256 24.41 51.50 -6.66
CA LEU A 256 24.61 50.08 -6.49
C LEU A 256 24.87 49.36 -7.82
N ALA A 257 24.22 49.79 -8.91
CA ALA A 257 24.44 49.24 -10.25
C ALA A 257 25.87 49.51 -10.82
N ASP A 258 26.61 50.49 -10.31
CA ASP A 258 27.99 50.75 -10.72
C ASP A 258 29.00 49.78 -10.02
N ILE A 259 28.59 49.21 -8.89
CA ILE A 259 29.40 48.32 -8.05
C ILE A 259 29.05 46.84 -8.26
N ALA A 260 27.75 46.52 -8.36
CA ALA A 260 27.20 45.19 -8.42
C ALA A 260 26.16 45.05 -9.55
N LYS A 261 26.03 43.85 -10.05
CA LYS A 261 24.95 43.44 -10.96
C LYS A 261 23.70 43.10 -10.13
N VAL A 262 22.58 43.79 -10.40
CA VAL A 262 21.34 43.54 -9.68
C VAL A 262 20.32 42.93 -10.62
N GLU A 263 19.96 41.69 -10.36
CA GLU A 263 19.02 40.94 -11.21
C GLU A 263 18.02 40.14 -10.39
N ARG A 264 16.81 40.06 -10.88
CA ARG A 264 15.80 39.14 -10.37
C ARG A 264 15.90 37.83 -11.14
N ARG A 265 16.15 36.73 -10.44
CA ARG A 265 16.34 35.39 -10.99
C ARG A 265 15.72 34.35 -10.06
N TYR A 266 15.52 33.13 -10.58
CA TYR A 266 15.08 32.01 -9.74
C TYR A 266 16.17 31.62 -8.73
N VAL A 267 15.74 30.97 -7.66
CA VAL A 267 16.62 30.48 -6.60
C VAL A 267 17.73 29.60 -7.16
N GLU A 268 18.95 29.80 -6.67
CA GLU A 268 20.13 28.98 -6.96
C GLU A 268 20.78 28.51 -5.66
N PRO A 269 21.06 27.20 -5.48
CA PRO A 269 20.66 26.08 -6.37
C PRO A 269 19.16 26.02 -6.56
N ALA A 270 18.71 25.46 -7.71
CA ALA A 270 17.30 25.34 -8.02
C ALA A 270 16.59 24.47 -6.98
N GLU A 271 15.36 24.81 -6.63
CA GLU A 271 14.48 23.92 -5.86
C GLU A 271 13.98 22.77 -6.75
N PRO A 272 13.43 21.70 -6.14
CA PRO A 272 12.91 20.58 -6.92
C PRO A 272 11.94 21.01 -8.02
N LYS A 273 12.14 20.47 -9.23
CA LYS A 273 11.35 20.82 -10.42
C LYS A 273 10.45 19.67 -10.84
N MET A 274 9.38 20.05 -11.52
CA MET A 274 8.49 19.11 -12.20
C MET A 274 8.45 19.36 -13.70
N PHE A 275 8.39 18.29 -14.48
CA PHE A 275 8.26 18.32 -15.93
C PHE A 275 7.15 17.39 -16.38
N TYR A 276 6.48 17.75 -17.46
CA TYR A 276 5.44 16.95 -18.09
C TYR A 276 5.73 16.78 -19.58
N ASN A 277 5.85 15.54 -20.03
CA ASN A 277 6.20 15.20 -21.42
C ASN A 277 7.43 15.98 -21.95
N GLY A 278 8.46 16.14 -21.10
CA GLY A 278 9.68 16.86 -21.43
C GLY A 278 9.60 18.39 -21.30
N LYS A 279 8.45 18.97 -20.98
CA LYS A 279 8.27 20.41 -20.79
C LYS A 279 8.28 20.79 -19.33
N PRO A 280 8.87 21.94 -18.94
CA PRO A 280 8.75 22.47 -17.59
C PRO A 280 7.29 22.64 -17.19
N ALA A 281 6.94 22.25 -15.97
CA ALA A 281 5.58 22.29 -15.47
C ALA A 281 5.50 22.70 -14.01
N ILE A 282 4.35 23.25 -13.61
CA ILE A 282 3.98 23.38 -12.19
C ILE A 282 2.83 22.42 -11.93
N GLY A 283 3.00 21.54 -10.97
CA GLY A 283 2.02 20.55 -10.55
C GLY A 283 0.99 21.13 -9.59
N LEU A 284 -0.27 20.72 -9.76
CA LEU A 284 -1.36 20.90 -8.81
C LEU A 284 -1.75 19.53 -8.27
N ALA A 285 -1.28 19.18 -7.10
CA ALA A 285 -1.58 17.91 -6.44
C ALA A 285 -2.81 18.07 -5.55
N VAL A 286 -3.89 17.35 -5.86
CA VAL A 286 -5.19 17.46 -5.18
C VAL A 286 -5.43 16.24 -4.32
N SER A 287 -5.67 16.45 -3.02
CA SER A 287 -6.04 15.43 -2.04
C SER A 287 -7.53 15.47 -1.75
N MET A 288 -8.13 14.29 -1.58
CA MET A 288 -9.55 14.12 -1.27
C MET A 288 -9.81 14.28 0.23
N GLU A 289 -10.98 14.80 0.58
CA GLU A 289 -11.46 14.83 1.95
C GLU A 289 -11.73 13.40 2.49
N ALA A 290 -11.42 13.18 3.76
CA ALA A 290 -11.67 11.90 4.40
C ALA A 290 -13.16 11.51 4.34
N GLY A 291 -13.46 10.32 3.84
CA GLY A 291 -14.83 9.85 3.61
C GLY A 291 -15.50 10.41 2.35
N GLY A 292 -14.78 11.19 1.53
CA GLY A 292 -15.27 11.69 0.24
C GLY A 292 -15.45 10.57 -0.80
N ASN A 293 -16.19 10.88 -1.87
CA ASN A 293 -16.36 9.97 -2.99
C ASN A 293 -15.44 10.37 -4.14
N ILE A 294 -14.47 9.50 -4.46
CA ILE A 294 -13.44 9.78 -5.46
C ILE A 294 -13.99 10.00 -6.87
N LEU A 295 -15.09 9.31 -7.25
CA LEU A 295 -15.69 9.48 -8.56
C LEU A 295 -16.45 10.81 -8.68
N THR A 296 -17.11 11.22 -7.58
CA THR A 296 -17.75 12.53 -7.51
C THR A 296 -16.70 13.64 -7.56
N LEU A 297 -15.63 13.49 -6.80
CA LEU A 297 -14.48 14.41 -6.84
C LEU A 297 -13.92 14.51 -8.26
N GLY A 298 -13.68 13.37 -8.93
CA GLY A 298 -13.14 13.36 -10.29
C GLY A 298 -14.01 14.10 -11.29
N ASN A 299 -15.33 13.89 -11.26
CA ASN A 299 -16.27 14.60 -12.11
C ASN A 299 -16.29 16.11 -11.81
N ASN A 300 -16.28 16.49 -10.54
CA ASN A 300 -16.27 17.89 -10.15
C ASN A 300 -14.96 18.59 -10.57
N LEU A 301 -13.81 17.93 -10.36
CA LEU A 301 -12.51 18.43 -10.81
C LEU A 301 -12.46 18.59 -12.32
N GLN A 302 -12.90 17.58 -13.07
CA GLN A 302 -12.92 17.64 -14.53
C GLN A 302 -13.75 18.82 -15.05
N ASN A 303 -14.98 18.97 -14.53
CA ASN A 303 -15.85 20.08 -14.90
C ASN A 303 -15.19 21.44 -14.58
N THR A 304 -14.57 21.56 -13.40
CA THR A 304 -13.90 22.79 -12.99
C THR A 304 -12.69 23.11 -13.86
N ILE A 305 -11.86 22.10 -14.16
CA ILE A 305 -10.69 22.28 -15.04
C ILE A 305 -11.13 22.65 -16.47
N GLU A 306 -12.17 22.03 -17.02
CA GLU A 306 -12.72 22.39 -18.32
C GLU A 306 -13.26 23.84 -18.36
N GLU A 307 -13.83 24.33 -17.26
CA GLU A 307 -14.23 25.73 -17.15
C GLU A 307 -13.03 26.66 -17.05
N VAL A 308 -12.06 26.34 -16.21
CA VAL A 308 -10.83 27.12 -16.02
C VAL A 308 -10.04 27.21 -17.32
N GLN A 309 -9.96 26.12 -18.08
CA GLN A 309 -9.25 26.08 -19.38
C GLN A 309 -9.79 27.10 -20.38
N LYS A 310 -11.04 27.53 -20.29
CA LYS A 310 -11.62 28.56 -21.16
C LYS A 310 -11.14 29.97 -20.84
N TYR A 311 -10.63 30.19 -19.62
CA TYR A 311 -10.24 31.51 -19.12
C TYR A 311 -8.73 31.70 -18.97
N ILE A 312 -7.94 30.64 -19.12
CA ILE A 312 -6.48 30.74 -19.08
C ILE A 312 -5.96 31.29 -20.42
N PRO A 313 -4.84 32.03 -20.38
CA PRO A 313 -4.22 32.57 -21.60
C PRO A 313 -3.85 31.47 -22.59
N THR A 314 -3.92 31.84 -23.90
CA THR A 314 -3.47 30.95 -24.97
C THR A 314 -2.00 30.60 -24.80
N GLY A 315 -1.64 29.31 -24.95
CA GLY A 315 -0.28 28.80 -24.78
C GLY A 315 -0.02 28.20 -23.39
N LEU A 316 -0.98 28.37 -22.44
CA LEU A 316 -1.01 27.60 -21.19
C LEU A 316 -1.95 26.42 -21.33
N GLU A 317 -1.54 25.26 -20.86
CA GLU A 317 -2.32 24.02 -20.87
C GLU A 317 -2.34 23.41 -19.47
N ILE A 318 -3.49 22.84 -19.10
CA ILE A 318 -3.63 22.04 -17.87
C ILE A 318 -3.80 20.60 -18.30
N ASN A 319 -2.81 19.79 -18.03
CA ASN A 319 -2.79 18.38 -18.40
C ASN A 319 -2.91 17.51 -17.16
N GLN A 320 -3.61 16.39 -17.25
CA GLN A 320 -3.75 15.45 -16.15
C GLN A 320 -2.56 14.48 -16.15
N VAL A 321 -1.86 14.40 -15.02
CA VAL A 321 -0.71 13.51 -14.80
C VAL A 321 -1.15 12.21 -14.13
N SER A 322 -1.92 12.33 -13.04
CA SER A 322 -2.50 11.19 -12.34
C SER A 322 -4.01 11.36 -12.26
N ASN A 323 -4.75 10.29 -12.57
CA ASN A 323 -6.21 10.27 -12.60
C ASN A 323 -6.76 9.09 -11.82
N GLN A 324 -6.62 9.14 -10.51
CA GLN A 324 -7.14 8.10 -9.62
C GLN A 324 -8.65 7.88 -9.76
N PRO A 325 -9.50 8.91 -9.95
CA PRO A 325 -10.92 8.71 -10.24
C PRO A 325 -11.20 7.79 -11.43
N GLN A 326 -10.45 7.93 -12.52
CA GLN A 326 -10.61 7.07 -13.70
C GLN A 326 -10.13 5.64 -13.41
N VAL A 327 -8.98 5.49 -12.75
CA VAL A 327 -8.45 4.18 -12.34
C VAL A 327 -9.44 3.44 -11.44
N VAL A 328 -10.06 4.13 -10.48
CA VAL A 328 -11.09 3.57 -9.60
C VAL A 328 -12.30 3.12 -10.40
N LYS A 329 -12.77 3.94 -11.34
CA LYS A 329 -13.90 3.60 -12.19
C LYS A 329 -13.62 2.35 -13.01
N ASP A 330 -12.48 2.29 -13.69
CA ASP A 330 -12.10 1.17 -14.55
C ASP A 330 -11.96 -0.12 -13.74
N SER A 331 -11.34 -0.03 -12.56
CA SER A 331 -11.18 -1.14 -11.63
C SER A 331 -12.52 -1.69 -11.13
N ILE A 332 -13.44 -0.80 -10.74
CA ILE A 332 -14.79 -1.22 -10.29
C ILE A 332 -15.56 -1.84 -11.46
N ASP A 333 -15.50 -1.27 -12.65
CA ASP A 333 -16.20 -1.79 -13.83
C ASP A 333 -15.68 -3.20 -14.20
N GLU A 334 -14.37 -3.45 -14.09
CA GLU A 334 -13.75 -4.77 -14.27
C GLU A 334 -14.29 -5.78 -13.24
N PHE A 335 -14.27 -5.44 -11.95
CA PHE A 335 -14.74 -6.33 -10.88
C PHE A 335 -16.26 -6.56 -10.92
N VAL A 336 -17.05 -5.55 -11.27
CA VAL A 336 -18.49 -5.70 -11.50
C VAL A 336 -18.74 -6.60 -12.72
N GLY A 337 -17.92 -6.53 -13.75
CA GLY A 337 -17.88 -7.45 -14.86
C GLY A 337 -17.66 -8.90 -14.40
N SER A 338 -16.60 -9.13 -13.61
CA SER A 338 -16.26 -10.43 -13.03
C SER A 338 -17.36 -10.97 -12.12
N LEU A 339 -17.99 -10.11 -11.31
CA LEU A 339 -19.14 -10.48 -10.48
C LEU A 339 -20.34 -10.93 -11.33
N ARG A 340 -20.63 -10.21 -12.41
CA ARG A 340 -21.68 -10.57 -13.36
C ARG A 340 -21.41 -11.92 -14.03
N GLU A 341 -20.19 -12.18 -14.45
CA GLU A 341 -19.77 -13.46 -15.02
C GLU A 341 -19.90 -14.59 -14.00
N ALA A 342 -19.45 -14.39 -12.77
CA ALA A 342 -19.59 -15.35 -11.68
C ALA A 342 -21.07 -15.68 -11.44
N ILE A 343 -21.96 -14.70 -11.40
CA ILE A 343 -23.40 -14.90 -11.26
C ILE A 343 -23.93 -15.76 -12.41
N ILE A 344 -23.60 -15.45 -13.66
CA ILE A 344 -24.04 -16.19 -14.84
C ILE A 344 -23.57 -17.65 -14.77
N ILE A 345 -22.30 -17.89 -14.42
CA ILE A 345 -21.72 -19.24 -14.28
C ILE A 345 -22.45 -20.04 -13.20
N VAL A 346 -22.64 -19.46 -12.03
CA VAL A 346 -23.32 -20.13 -10.91
C VAL A 346 -24.79 -20.43 -11.24
N LEU A 347 -25.48 -19.53 -11.94
CA LEU A 347 -26.82 -19.76 -12.45
C LEU A 347 -26.82 -20.89 -13.46
N ALA A 348 -25.91 -20.92 -14.40
CA ALA A 348 -25.80 -22.00 -15.41
C ALA A 348 -25.57 -23.36 -14.73
N VAL A 349 -24.67 -23.44 -13.76
CA VAL A 349 -24.42 -24.65 -12.96
C VAL A 349 -25.70 -25.09 -12.25
N SER A 350 -26.42 -24.17 -11.62
CA SER A 350 -27.68 -24.46 -10.91
C SER A 350 -28.77 -24.97 -11.85
N PHE A 351 -28.93 -24.39 -13.04
CA PHE A 351 -29.91 -24.85 -14.04
C PHE A 351 -29.56 -26.21 -14.62
N LEU A 352 -28.30 -26.44 -14.95
CA LEU A 352 -27.86 -27.73 -15.53
C LEU A 352 -27.98 -28.88 -14.53
N SER A 353 -27.69 -28.60 -13.25
CA SER A 353 -27.59 -29.62 -12.22
C SER A 353 -28.93 -29.94 -11.56
N LEU A 354 -29.73 -28.93 -11.22
CA LEU A 354 -31.00 -29.07 -10.52
C LEU A 354 -32.21 -29.10 -11.46
N GLY A 355 -32.03 -28.71 -12.70
CA GLY A 355 -33.09 -28.51 -13.67
C GLY A 355 -33.75 -27.12 -13.56
N LEU A 356 -34.54 -26.78 -14.59
CA LEU A 356 -35.01 -25.41 -14.79
C LEU A 356 -35.87 -24.86 -13.64
N ARG A 357 -36.73 -25.65 -13.02
CA ARG A 357 -37.66 -25.16 -11.99
C ARG A 357 -37.01 -25.00 -10.62
N THR A 358 -36.21 -25.96 -10.23
CA THR A 358 -35.43 -25.93 -8.99
C THR A 358 -34.29 -24.93 -9.08
N GLY A 359 -33.62 -24.85 -10.24
CA GLY A 359 -32.60 -23.83 -10.51
C GLY A 359 -33.15 -22.40 -10.47
N MET A 360 -34.39 -22.14 -10.96
CA MET A 360 -35.01 -20.81 -10.84
C MET A 360 -35.24 -20.38 -9.38
N VAL A 361 -35.49 -21.31 -8.45
CA VAL A 361 -35.62 -20.96 -7.03
C VAL A 361 -34.27 -20.46 -6.47
N VAL A 362 -33.22 -21.19 -6.75
CA VAL A 362 -31.87 -20.81 -6.34
C VAL A 362 -31.45 -19.48 -7.01
N ALA A 363 -31.71 -19.34 -8.31
CA ALA A 363 -31.43 -18.14 -9.09
C ALA A 363 -32.13 -16.89 -8.53
N GLY A 364 -33.33 -17.02 -7.97
CA GLY A 364 -34.04 -15.90 -7.35
C GLY A 364 -33.51 -15.51 -5.98
N CYS A 365 -32.78 -16.39 -5.30
CA CYS A 365 -32.15 -16.08 -3.99
C CYS A 365 -30.88 -15.29 -4.11
N ILE A 366 -30.07 -15.53 -5.14
CA ILE A 366 -28.73 -14.89 -5.30
C ILE A 366 -28.78 -13.36 -5.34
N PRO A 367 -29.55 -12.72 -6.24
CA PRO A 367 -29.61 -11.26 -6.30
C PRO A 367 -30.12 -10.65 -5.00
N LEU A 368 -31.06 -11.33 -4.32
CA LEU A 368 -31.62 -10.84 -3.07
C LEU A 368 -30.55 -10.80 -1.96
N VAL A 369 -29.70 -11.82 -1.89
CA VAL A 369 -28.60 -11.84 -0.92
C VAL A 369 -27.61 -10.73 -1.22
N ILE A 370 -27.18 -10.57 -2.48
CA ILE A 370 -26.22 -9.54 -2.88
C ILE A 370 -26.74 -8.14 -2.55
N LEU A 371 -27.99 -7.86 -2.89
CA LEU A 371 -28.63 -6.57 -2.57
C LEU A 371 -28.75 -6.36 -1.06
N GLY A 372 -29.02 -7.40 -0.30
CA GLY A 372 -28.99 -7.35 1.15
C GLY A 372 -27.59 -7.07 1.73
N VAL A 373 -26.54 -7.59 1.08
CA VAL A 373 -25.14 -7.30 1.45
C VAL A 373 -24.83 -5.83 1.20
N PHE A 374 -25.25 -5.23 0.07
CA PHE A 374 -25.04 -3.80 -0.18
C PHE A 374 -25.71 -2.91 0.88
N VAL A 375 -26.93 -3.26 1.34
CA VAL A 375 -27.59 -2.53 2.44
C VAL A 375 -26.76 -2.61 3.73
N ALA A 376 -26.24 -3.80 4.03
CA ALA A 376 -25.44 -3.98 5.23
C ALA A 376 -24.06 -3.28 5.12
N MET A 377 -23.43 -3.29 3.95
CA MET A 377 -22.18 -2.57 3.70
C MET A 377 -22.35 -1.06 3.89
N GLU A 378 -23.43 -0.46 3.34
CA GLU A 378 -23.76 0.95 3.55
C GLU A 378 -23.94 1.27 5.04
N ALA A 379 -24.69 0.43 5.75
CA ALA A 379 -24.95 0.62 7.19
C ALA A 379 -23.70 0.50 8.06
N LEU A 380 -22.68 -0.26 7.62
CA LEU A 380 -21.41 -0.47 8.32
C LEU A 380 -20.28 0.45 7.81
N GLY A 381 -20.53 1.26 6.78
CA GLY A 381 -19.52 2.14 6.20
C GLY A 381 -18.42 1.36 5.42
N ILE A 382 -18.76 0.22 4.82
CA ILE A 382 -17.83 -0.56 4.01
C ILE A 382 -18.01 -0.17 2.55
N ASP A 383 -16.99 0.44 1.96
CA ASP A 383 -17.01 0.92 0.58
C ASP A 383 -16.79 -0.20 -0.46
N LEU A 384 -17.12 0.11 -1.71
CA LEU A 384 -16.83 -0.74 -2.85
C LEU A 384 -15.39 -0.51 -3.30
N HIS A 385 -14.58 -1.54 -3.21
CA HIS A 385 -13.18 -1.58 -3.65
C HIS A 385 -12.78 -3.01 -4.03
N LYS A 386 -11.59 -3.22 -4.59
CA LYS A 386 -11.10 -4.53 -5.04
C LYS A 386 -11.31 -5.64 -4.01
N VAL A 387 -11.06 -5.36 -2.72
CA VAL A 387 -11.18 -6.37 -1.66
C VAL A 387 -12.63 -6.69 -1.33
N SER A 388 -13.52 -5.69 -1.18
CA SER A 388 -14.93 -5.94 -0.88
C SER A 388 -15.66 -6.62 -2.05
N LEU A 389 -15.34 -6.26 -3.30
CA LEU A 389 -15.89 -6.91 -4.49
C LEU A 389 -15.34 -8.33 -4.67
N GLY A 390 -14.04 -8.54 -4.41
CA GLY A 390 -13.46 -9.88 -4.36
C GLY A 390 -14.13 -10.77 -3.32
N ALA A 391 -14.40 -10.24 -2.12
CA ALA A 391 -15.14 -10.92 -1.06
C ALA A 391 -16.56 -11.32 -1.49
N LEU A 392 -17.25 -10.45 -2.24
CA LEU A 392 -18.56 -10.75 -2.81
C LEU A 392 -18.50 -11.90 -3.82
N ILE A 393 -17.51 -11.90 -4.72
CA ILE A 393 -17.35 -12.99 -5.71
C ILE A 393 -17.03 -14.31 -5.01
N ILE A 394 -16.12 -14.29 -4.02
CA ILE A 394 -15.82 -15.49 -3.21
C ILE A 394 -17.07 -15.98 -2.49
N SER A 395 -17.81 -15.07 -1.86
CA SER A 395 -19.04 -15.43 -1.15
C SER A 395 -20.11 -15.99 -2.09
N LEU A 396 -20.18 -15.54 -3.36
CA LEU A 396 -21.14 -16.00 -4.34
C LEU A 396 -21.07 -17.51 -4.55
N GLY A 397 -19.84 -18.06 -4.66
CA GLY A 397 -19.65 -19.50 -4.76
C GLY A 397 -20.13 -20.26 -3.53
N LEU A 398 -20.07 -19.62 -2.36
CA LEU A 398 -20.41 -20.21 -1.07
C LEU A 398 -21.89 -20.06 -0.69
N LEU A 399 -22.53 -18.95 -1.09
CA LEU A 399 -23.90 -18.65 -0.66
C LEU A 399 -24.98 -19.46 -1.39
N VAL A 400 -24.64 -20.01 -2.55
CA VAL A 400 -25.58 -20.88 -3.29
C VAL A 400 -25.81 -22.22 -2.60
N ASP A 401 -24.86 -22.64 -1.77
CA ASP A 401 -24.83 -23.92 -1.09
C ASP A 401 -26.06 -24.17 -0.22
N ASP A 402 -26.37 -23.19 0.65
CA ASP A 402 -27.55 -23.33 1.55
C ASP A 402 -28.87 -23.41 0.78
N ALA A 403 -29.01 -22.63 -0.29
CA ALA A 403 -30.19 -22.65 -1.13
C ALA A 403 -30.31 -23.97 -1.90
N ILE A 404 -29.22 -24.54 -2.40
CA ILE A 404 -29.21 -25.85 -3.08
C ILE A 404 -29.65 -26.92 -2.11
N ILE A 405 -29.08 -27.00 -0.90
CA ILE A 405 -29.42 -28.02 0.10
C ILE A 405 -30.90 -27.96 0.48
N ALA A 406 -31.43 -26.77 0.72
CA ALA A 406 -32.82 -26.56 1.11
C ALA A 406 -33.79 -26.99 -0.01
N VAL A 407 -33.52 -26.56 -1.24
CA VAL A 407 -34.34 -26.85 -2.42
C VAL A 407 -34.29 -28.34 -2.81
N GLU A 408 -33.11 -28.96 -2.76
CA GLU A 408 -32.95 -30.38 -3.05
C GLU A 408 -33.67 -31.26 -2.04
N MET A 409 -33.52 -30.96 -0.73
CA MET A 409 -34.25 -31.70 0.31
C MET A 409 -35.76 -31.56 0.14
N MET A 410 -36.26 -30.38 -0.21
CA MET A 410 -37.66 -30.16 -0.51
C MET A 410 -38.07 -30.98 -1.74
N SER A 411 -37.28 -31.03 -2.81
CA SER A 411 -37.55 -31.77 -4.04
C SER A 411 -37.59 -33.28 -3.79
N VAL A 412 -36.65 -33.82 -3.03
CA VAL A 412 -36.62 -35.25 -2.64
C VAL A 412 -37.89 -35.63 -1.90
N LYS A 413 -38.34 -34.80 -0.94
CA LYS A 413 -39.58 -35.09 -0.19
C LYS A 413 -40.83 -34.95 -1.01
N LEU A 414 -40.84 -34.09 -2.02
CA LEU A 414 -41.93 -34.02 -3.00
C LEU A 414 -41.97 -35.26 -3.92
N GLU A 415 -40.80 -35.81 -4.29
CA GLU A 415 -40.67 -37.07 -5.04
C GLU A 415 -41.16 -38.26 -4.24
N GLU A 416 -40.96 -38.27 -2.92
CA GLU A 416 -41.48 -39.25 -1.98
C GLU A 416 -43.02 -39.15 -1.77
N GLY A 417 -43.64 -38.06 -2.29
CA GLY A 417 -45.12 -37.90 -2.25
C GLY A 417 -45.67 -37.03 -1.13
N LEU A 418 -44.81 -36.32 -0.37
CA LEU A 418 -45.29 -35.33 0.61
C LEU A 418 -45.92 -34.13 -0.11
N ASP A 419 -46.88 -33.49 0.55
CA ASP A 419 -47.43 -32.22 0.08
C ASP A 419 -46.40 -31.09 0.19
N ARG A 420 -46.57 -30.04 -0.60
CA ARG A 420 -45.61 -28.94 -0.73
C ARG A 420 -45.28 -28.21 0.57
N PHE A 421 -46.30 -28.05 1.45
CA PHE A 421 -46.12 -27.39 2.72
C PHE A 421 -45.29 -28.26 3.68
N SER A 422 -45.67 -29.52 3.80
CA SER A 422 -44.97 -30.49 4.65
C SER A 422 -43.56 -30.79 4.15
N ALA A 423 -43.34 -30.86 2.84
CA ALA A 423 -41.99 -31.01 2.26
C ALA A 423 -41.07 -29.82 2.59
N ALA A 424 -41.56 -28.60 2.48
CA ALA A 424 -40.80 -27.40 2.85
C ALA A 424 -40.50 -27.34 4.36
N CYS A 425 -41.48 -27.63 5.21
CA CYS A 425 -41.27 -27.66 6.67
C CYS A 425 -40.33 -28.78 7.12
N TYR A 426 -40.37 -29.94 6.43
CA TYR A 426 -39.41 -31.02 6.69
C TYR A 426 -38.00 -30.64 6.30
N ALA A 427 -37.80 -29.99 5.14
CA ALA A 427 -36.50 -29.52 4.71
C ALA A 427 -35.85 -28.67 5.80
N TYR A 428 -36.60 -27.73 6.39
CA TYR A 428 -36.06 -26.91 7.52
C TYR A 428 -35.66 -27.77 8.72
N LYS A 429 -36.52 -28.69 9.17
CA LYS A 429 -36.21 -29.56 10.33
C LYS A 429 -34.99 -30.41 10.12
N ALA A 430 -34.76 -30.84 8.88
CA ALA A 430 -33.65 -31.72 8.53
C ALA A 430 -32.33 -31.02 8.30
N THR A 431 -32.33 -29.79 7.80
CA THR A 431 -31.11 -29.16 7.28
C THR A 431 -30.74 -27.80 7.92
N ALA A 432 -31.72 -27.09 8.51
CA ALA A 432 -31.45 -25.69 8.94
C ALA A 432 -30.34 -25.56 9.98
N MET A 433 -30.26 -26.43 10.99
CA MET A 433 -29.21 -26.37 12.01
C MET A 433 -27.83 -26.80 11.51
N PRO A 434 -27.67 -27.92 10.79
CA PRO A 434 -26.41 -28.29 10.17
C PRO A 434 -25.91 -27.24 9.18
N MET A 435 -26.79 -26.60 8.40
CA MET A 435 -26.44 -25.50 7.50
C MET A 435 -25.94 -24.30 8.28
N LEU A 436 -26.66 -23.85 9.34
CA LEU A 436 -26.22 -22.71 10.17
C LEU A 436 -24.86 -22.97 10.79
N SER A 437 -24.67 -24.15 11.38
CA SER A 437 -23.39 -24.52 11.98
C SER A 437 -22.26 -24.51 10.95
N GLY A 438 -22.52 -25.05 9.77
CA GLY A 438 -21.57 -25.03 8.64
C GLY A 438 -21.25 -23.62 8.17
N THR A 439 -22.26 -22.76 8.03
CA THR A 439 -22.11 -21.35 7.66
C THR A 439 -21.27 -20.59 8.68
N LEU A 440 -21.56 -20.77 9.98
CA LEU A 440 -20.78 -20.13 11.05
C LEU A 440 -19.33 -20.61 11.08
N ILE A 441 -19.07 -21.89 10.78
CA ILE A 441 -17.70 -22.42 10.71
C ILE A 441 -16.96 -21.85 9.49
N THR A 442 -17.65 -21.71 8.36
CA THR A 442 -17.06 -21.06 7.19
C THR A 442 -16.71 -19.59 7.50
N CYS A 443 -17.60 -18.86 8.18
CA CYS A 443 -17.29 -17.52 8.67
C CYS A 443 -16.08 -17.53 9.63
N ALA A 444 -16.02 -18.51 10.54
CA ALA A 444 -14.93 -18.64 11.50
C ALA A 444 -13.56 -18.85 10.82
N GLY A 445 -13.52 -19.45 9.62
CA GLY A 445 -12.30 -19.57 8.82
C GLY A 445 -11.67 -18.22 8.45
N PHE A 446 -12.45 -17.15 8.42
CA PHE A 446 -11.97 -15.79 8.16
C PHE A 446 -11.70 -14.96 9.44
N ILE A 447 -11.89 -15.52 10.63
CA ILE A 447 -11.59 -14.83 11.90
C ILE A 447 -10.14 -14.32 11.97
N PRO A 448 -9.11 -15.06 11.51
CA PRO A 448 -7.75 -14.57 11.58
C PRO A 448 -7.56 -13.21 10.92
N VAL A 449 -8.14 -12.95 9.75
CA VAL A 449 -8.03 -11.65 9.09
C VAL A 449 -8.81 -10.54 9.79
N ALA A 450 -9.88 -10.89 10.51
CA ALA A 450 -10.69 -9.91 11.23
C ALA A 450 -10.03 -9.37 12.50
N PHE A 451 -9.15 -10.15 13.10
CA PHE A 451 -8.50 -9.84 14.38
C PHE A 451 -6.97 -9.79 14.29
N ALA A 452 -6.42 -9.86 13.09
CA ALA A 452 -4.99 -9.63 12.88
C ALA A 452 -4.71 -8.13 12.80
N ASP A 453 -3.60 -7.72 13.40
CA ASP A 453 -3.09 -6.36 13.33
C ASP A 453 -2.25 -6.16 12.06
N GLY A 454 -1.94 -4.92 11.71
CA GLY A 454 -1.01 -4.56 10.65
C GLY A 454 -1.62 -4.17 9.32
N LEU A 455 -0.79 -3.52 8.51
CA LEU A 455 -1.17 -2.95 7.21
C LEU A 455 -1.82 -3.96 6.27
N ALA A 456 -1.27 -5.18 6.17
CA ALA A 456 -1.80 -6.24 5.32
C ALA A 456 -3.20 -6.69 5.76
N SER A 457 -3.44 -6.74 7.07
CA SER A 457 -4.74 -7.10 7.64
C SER A 457 -5.76 -5.97 7.50
N GLU A 458 -5.35 -4.71 7.67
CA GLU A 458 -6.19 -3.55 7.37
C GLU A 458 -6.60 -3.53 5.90
N PHE A 459 -5.65 -3.77 4.99
CA PHE A 459 -5.94 -3.89 3.56
C PHE A 459 -6.97 -4.98 3.25
N CYS A 460 -6.95 -6.11 3.95
CA CYS A 460 -7.90 -7.21 3.80
C CYS A 460 -9.11 -7.13 4.74
N SER A 461 -9.25 -6.06 5.53
CA SER A 461 -10.25 -5.95 6.62
C SER A 461 -11.71 -6.13 6.18
N ALA A 462 -12.05 -5.68 4.98
CA ALA A 462 -13.41 -5.83 4.42
C ALA A 462 -13.79 -7.29 4.09
N LEU A 463 -12.79 -8.20 3.99
CA LEU A 463 -13.02 -9.58 3.57
C LEU A 463 -13.96 -10.33 4.53
N PHE A 464 -13.63 -10.30 5.82
CA PHE A 464 -14.44 -11.01 6.84
C PHE A 464 -15.87 -10.49 6.96
N PRO A 465 -16.13 -9.19 7.17
CA PRO A 465 -17.49 -8.71 7.37
C PRO A 465 -18.36 -8.93 6.12
N VAL A 466 -17.83 -8.69 4.91
CA VAL A 466 -18.60 -8.88 3.68
C VAL A 466 -18.98 -10.36 3.48
N ILE A 467 -18.03 -11.28 3.65
CA ILE A 467 -18.30 -12.72 3.53
C ILE A 467 -19.25 -13.18 4.63
N ALA A 468 -19.03 -12.78 5.88
CA ALA A 468 -19.88 -13.19 7.01
C ALA A 468 -21.32 -12.70 6.83
N ILE A 469 -21.52 -11.46 6.42
CA ILE A 469 -22.85 -10.90 6.13
C ILE A 469 -23.50 -11.67 4.98
N ALA A 470 -22.77 -11.90 3.88
CA ALA A 470 -23.28 -12.62 2.73
C ALA A 470 -23.74 -14.05 3.09
N LEU A 471 -22.94 -14.78 3.84
CA LEU A 471 -23.22 -16.15 4.25
C LEU A 471 -24.39 -16.22 5.25
N ILE A 472 -24.47 -15.34 6.23
CA ILE A 472 -25.56 -15.28 7.20
C ILE A 472 -26.87 -14.91 6.49
N LEU A 473 -26.85 -13.90 5.62
CA LEU A 473 -28.02 -13.53 4.81
C LEU A 473 -28.44 -14.69 3.88
N SER A 474 -27.50 -15.39 3.27
CA SER A 474 -27.78 -16.57 2.47
C SER A 474 -28.53 -17.65 3.25
N TRP A 475 -28.07 -17.95 4.48
CA TRP A 475 -28.78 -18.89 5.35
C TRP A 475 -30.22 -18.43 5.64
N ILE A 476 -30.42 -17.13 5.99
CA ILE A 476 -31.74 -16.57 6.24
C ILE A 476 -32.66 -16.73 5.00
N VAL A 477 -32.14 -16.33 3.83
CA VAL A 477 -32.88 -16.42 2.55
C VAL A 477 -33.17 -17.88 2.21
N SER A 478 -32.25 -18.80 2.46
CA SER A 478 -32.40 -20.23 2.17
C SER A 478 -33.45 -20.91 3.05
N VAL A 479 -33.65 -20.47 4.29
CA VAL A 479 -34.68 -21.04 5.18
C VAL A 479 -36.03 -20.33 5.10
N MET A 480 -36.08 -19.08 4.64
CA MET A 480 -37.33 -18.29 4.59
C MET A 480 -37.83 -18.05 3.17
N VAL A 481 -36.95 -17.70 2.21
CA VAL A 481 -37.36 -17.27 0.86
C VAL A 481 -37.32 -18.44 -0.13
N ALA A 482 -36.27 -19.27 -0.11
CA ALA A 482 -36.14 -20.41 -1.03
C ALA A 482 -37.32 -21.41 -0.92
N PRO A 483 -37.81 -21.79 0.30
CA PRO A 483 -39.00 -22.60 0.43
C PRO A 483 -40.28 -21.92 -0.07
N LEU A 484 -40.39 -20.59 0.06
CA LEU A 484 -41.52 -19.82 -0.46
C LEU A 484 -41.57 -19.82 -1.99
N TYR A 485 -40.40 -19.63 -2.63
CA TYR A 485 -40.26 -19.77 -4.10
C TYR A 485 -40.52 -21.22 -4.53
N GLY A 486 -39.94 -22.18 -3.80
CA GLY A 486 -40.13 -23.62 -4.05
C GLY A 486 -41.59 -24.06 -3.99
N TYR A 487 -42.34 -23.57 -2.99
CA TYR A 487 -43.76 -23.84 -2.84
C TYR A 487 -44.56 -23.42 -4.07
N LYS A 488 -44.16 -22.30 -4.73
CA LYS A 488 -44.86 -21.82 -5.95
C LYS A 488 -44.34 -22.47 -7.24
N ILE A 489 -43.05 -22.69 -7.38
CA ILE A 489 -42.39 -23.01 -8.66
C ILE A 489 -42.16 -24.52 -8.85
N ILE A 490 -41.82 -25.27 -7.76
CA ILE A 490 -41.41 -26.66 -7.87
C ILE A 490 -42.67 -27.53 -8.15
N LYS A 491 -42.63 -28.26 -9.26
CA LYS A 491 -43.61 -29.28 -9.63
C LYS A 491 -42.82 -30.52 -10.01
N VAL A 492 -42.87 -31.54 -9.17
CA VAL A 492 -42.17 -32.81 -9.40
C VAL A 492 -43.22 -33.85 -9.81
N LYS A 493 -42.87 -34.69 -10.80
CA LYS A 493 -43.68 -35.88 -11.13
C LYS A 493 -43.14 -37.05 -10.30
N VAL A 494 -44.00 -37.67 -9.51
CA VAL A 494 -43.66 -38.88 -8.77
C VAL A 494 -43.31 -39.97 -9.76
N LYS A 495 -42.04 -40.39 -9.80
CA LYS A 495 -41.57 -41.55 -10.60
C LYS A 495 -41.73 -42.79 -9.74
N LYS A 496 -42.69 -43.62 -10.07
CA LYS A 496 -42.85 -44.92 -9.44
C LYS A 496 -42.19 -45.97 -10.33
N ASP A 497 -41.39 -46.87 -9.73
CA ASP A 497 -40.83 -48.05 -10.36
C ASP A 497 -41.94 -49.10 -10.63
N GLU A 498 -41.65 -50.07 -11.50
CA GLU A 498 -42.56 -51.23 -11.79
C GLU A 498 -42.93 -52.02 -10.53
N LYS A 499 -42.24 -51.85 -9.41
CA LYS A 499 -42.53 -52.45 -8.10
C LYS A 499 -43.12 -51.50 -7.07
N GLY A 500 -43.42 -50.23 -7.42
CA GLY A 500 -44.05 -49.28 -6.53
C GLY A 500 -43.10 -48.54 -5.55
N ASN A 501 -41.82 -48.87 -5.54
CA ASN A 501 -40.80 -48.19 -4.71
C ASN A 501 -40.17 -47.03 -5.46
N VAL A 502 -39.99 -45.91 -4.76
CA VAL A 502 -39.32 -44.70 -5.28
C VAL A 502 -37.90 -44.66 -4.70
N ASP A 503 -36.93 -45.14 -5.48
CA ASP A 503 -35.50 -44.94 -5.12
C ASP A 503 -34.83 -44.08 -6.21
N PRO A 504 -34.58 -42.79 -5.94
CA PRO A 504 -33.98 -41.88 -6.92
C PRO A 504 -32.51 -42.17 -7.20
N TYR A 505 -31.85 -43.06 -6.45
CA TYR A 505 -30.39 -43.31 -6.47
C TYR A 505 -29.96 -44.62 -7.15
N GLN A 506 -30.73 -45.13 -8.10
CA GLN A 506 -30.44 -46.40 -8.82
C GLN A 506 -29.68 -46.23 -10.14
N SER A 507 -29.17 -45.04 -10.48
CA SER A 507 -28.45 -44.86 -11.73
C SER A 507 -27.11 -45.63 -11.74
N LYS A 508 -26.60 -45.99 -12.95
CA LYS A 508 -25.31 -46.66 -13.12
C LYS A 508 -24.14 -45.92 -12.40
N PHE A 509 -24.25 -44.60 -12.32
CA PHE A 509 -23.30 -43.76 -11.66
C PHE A 509 -23.27 -43.94 -10.13
N TYR A 510 -24.45 -43.95 -9.48
CA TYR A 510 -24.53 -44.20 -8.04
C TYR A 510 -24.11 -45.62 -7.68
N THR A 511 -24.38 -46.60 -8.56
CA THR A 511 -23.90 -47.99 -8.38
C THR A 511 -22.39 -48.08 -8.42
N PHE A 512 -21.76 -47.34 -9.30
CA PHE A 512 -20.28 -47.23 -9.38
C PHE A 512 -19.71 -46.58 -8.12
N PHE A 513 -20.28 -45.47 -7.66
CA PHE A 513 -19.85 -44.78 -6.43
C PHE A 513 -19.99 -45.70 -5.20
N ARG A 514 -21.12 -46.42 -5.08
CA ARG A 514 -21.32 -47.44 -4.00
C ARG A 514 -20.23 -48.50 -4.02
N LYS A 515 -19.82 -48.99 -5.18
CA LYS A 515 -18.71 -49.97 -5.30
C LYS A 515 -17.39 -49.42 -4.81
N ILE A 516 -17.02 -48.19 -5.20
CA ILE A 516 -15.81 -47.55 -4.73
C ILE A 516 -15.85 -47.35 -3.22
N LEU A 517 -16.92 -46.81 -2.68
CA LEU A 517 -17.08 -46.60 -1.26
C LEU A 517 -16.99 -47.90 -0.45
N CYS A 518 -17.66 -48.98 -0.91
CA CYS A 518 -17.56 -50.31 -0.30
C CYS A 518 -16.12 -50.82 -0.33
N TYR A 519 -15.38 -50.60 -1.43
CA TYR A 519 -13.96 -50.97 -1.51
C TYR A 519 -13.13 -50.22 -0.46
N CYS A 520 -13.35 -48.90 -0.32
CA CYS A 520 -12.67 -48.08 0.69
C CYS A 520 -12.99 -48.54 2.11
N LEU A 521 -14.27 -48.87 2.39
CA LEU A 521 -14.69 -49.33 3.70
C LEU A 521 -14.14 -50.71 4.06
N THR A 522 -13.95 -51.62 3.09
CA THR A 522 -13.33 -52.92 3.31
C THR A 522 -11.82 -52.84 3.54
N HIS A 523 -11.12 -51.98 2.78
CA HIS A 523 -9.67 -51.82 2.85
C HIS A 523 -9.23 -50.59 3.64
N LYS A 524 -10.00 -50.24 4.70
CA LYS A 524 -9.82 -48.99 5.48
C LYS A 524 -8.40 -48.73 5.96
N LYS A 525 -7.59 -49.73 6.35
CA LYS A 525 -6.21 -49.51 6.79
C LYS A 525 -5.31 -49.05 5.65
N ILE A 526 -5.43 -49.63 4.47
CA ILE A 526 -4.64 -49.27 3.28
C ILE A 526 -5.02 -47.85 2.84
N ILE A 527 -6.30 -47.56 2.73
CA ILE A 527 -6.80 -46.25 2.28
C ILE A 527 -6.36 -45.15 3.24
N LEU A 528 -6.52 -45.32 4.56
CA LEU A 528 -6.10 -44.31 5.54
C LEU A 528 -4.57 -44.12 5.54
N SER A 529 -3.79 -45.21 5.47
CA SER A 529 -2.34 -45.10 5.37
C SER A 529 -1.88 -44.38 4.12
N SER A 530 -2.49 -44.68 2.96
CA SER A 530 -2.17 -43.97 1.70
C SER A 530 -2.53 -42.49 1.77
N THR A 531 -3.64 -42.12 2.43
CA THR A 531 -4.02 -40.71 2.64
C THR A 531 -2.98 -39.99 3.48
N VAL A 532 -2.50 -40.62 4.57
CA VAL A 532 -1.44 -40.02 5.42
C VAL A 532 -0.13 -39.84 4.62
N VAL A 533 0.25 -40.81 3.79
CA VAL A 533 1.46 -40.72 2.97
C VAL A 533 1.33 -39.60 1.94
N ILE A 534 0.19 -39.53 1.24
CA ILE A 534 -0.07 -38.46 0.25
C ILE A 534 -0.07 -37.10 0.95
N PHE A 535 -0.63 -37.00 2.12
CA PHE A 535 -0.62 -35.76 2.93
C PHE A 535 0.82 -35.34 3.32
N ALA A 536 1.64 -36.30 3.77
CA ALA A 536 3.03 -36.02 4.10
C ALA A 536 3.83 -35.58 2.85
N ILE A 537 3.59 -36.20 1.70
CA ILE A 537 4.18 -35.78 0.43
C ILE A 537 3.72 -34.34 0.06
N SER A 538 2.44 -34.03 0.25
CA SER A 538 1.92 -32.70 -0.07
C SER A 538 2.55 -31.60 0.79
N ILE A 539 2.78 -31.86 2.09
CA ILE A 539 3.50 -30.93 2.98
C ILE A 539 4.95 -30.77 2.51
N TYR A 540 5.60 -31.84 2.10
CA TYR A 540 6.96 -31.76 1.55
C TYR A 540 6.99 -30.95 0.24
N CYS A 541 6.01 -31.14 -0.62
CA CYS A 541 5.86 -30.39 -1.88
C CYS A 541 5.61 -28.89 -1.66
N MET A 542 5.03 -28.47 -0.54
CA MET A 542 4.84 -27.05 -0.22
C MET A 542 6.16 -26.27 -0.14
N LYS A 543 7.28 -26.93 0.14
CA LYS A 543 8.61 -26.31 0.14
C LYS A 543 9.08 -25.84 -1.23
N PHE A 544 8.48 -26.35 -2.30
CA PHE A 544 8.84 -26.00 -3.67
C PHE A 544 7.93 -24.95 -4.28
N ILE A 545 6.95 -24.45 -3.52
CA ILE A 545 6.05 -23.41 -3.96
C ILE A 545 6.67 -22.06 -3.58
N SER A 546 6.82 -21.19 -4.57
CA SER A 546 7.34 -19.85 -4.38
C SER A 546 6.50 -19.06 -3.37
N GLN A 547 7.15 -18.23 -2.58
CA GLN A 547 6.49 -17.37 -1.60
C GLN A 547 6.52 -15.91 -2.08
N GLU A 548 5.38 -15.25 -2.03
CA GLU A 548 5.24 -13.85 -2.39
C GLU A 548 4.45 -13.13 -1.31
N PHE A 549 4.76 -11.86 -1.02
CA PHE A 549 3.96 -11.10 -0.07
C PHE A 549 2.67 -10.61 -0.72
N PHE A 550 2.79 -9.60 -1.57
CA PHE A 550 1.73 -9.12 -2.47
C PHE A 550 2.27 -9.07 -3.90
N PRO A 551 1.44 -9.35 -4.91
CA PRO A 551 1.85 -9.23 -6.31
C PRO A 551 1.97 -7.76 -6.74
N PRO A 552 2.75 -7.46 -7.79
CA PRO A 552 2.77 -6.14 -8.39
C PRO A 552 1.40 -5.77 -8.99
N SER A 553 1.08 -4.48 -9.00
CA SER A 553 -0.17 -3.97 -9.56
C SER A 553 -0.26 -4.17 -11.07
N GLN A 554 -1.47 -4.34 -11.58
CA GLN A 554 -1.78 -4.33 -13.02
C GLN A 554 -1.99 -2.91 -13.59
N ARG A 555 -1.69 -1.89 -12.82
CA ARG A 555 -1.77 -0.50 -13.28
C ARG A 555 -0.75 -0.23 -14.39
N PRO A 556 -1.09 0.63 -15.36
CA PRO A 556 -0.19 0.92 -16.49
C PRO A 556 1.02 1.78 -16.12
N GLU A 557 1.09 2.31 -14.89
CA GLU A 557 2.18 3.16 -14.46
C GLU A 557 3.47 2.36 -14.21
N LEU A 558 4.59 2.93 -14.67
CA LEU A 558 5.96 2.47 -14.45
C LEU A 558 6.72 3.60 -13.76
N VAL A 559 7.38 3.30 -12.66
CA VAL A 559 8.22 4.25 -11.94
C VAL A 559 9.68 3.97 -12.26
N VAL A 560 10.42 5.00 -12.69
CA VAL A 560 11.86 4.92 -12.94
C VAL A 560 12.57 5.94 -12.06
N GLU A 561 13.53 5.47 -11.32
CA GLU A 561 14.34 6.28 -10.41
C GLU A 561 15.77 6.39 -10.94
N LEU A 562 16.29 7.59 -10.89
CA LEU A 562 17.68 7.88 -11.23
C LEU A 562 18.34 8.49 -9.99
N THR A 563 19.40 7.86 -9.51
CA THR A 563 20.19 8.38 -8.39
C THR A 563 21.63 8.56 -8.84
N LEU A 564 22.13 9.78 -8.78
CA LEU A 564 23.50 10.12 -9.04
C LEU A 564 24.36 9.93 -7.77
N PRO A 565 25.68 9.86 -7.87
CA PRO A 565 26.57 9.80 -6.70
C PRO A 565 26.28 10.92 -5.70
N GLU A 566 26.50 10.66 -4.41
CA GLU A 566 26.32 11.67 -3.36
C GLU A 566 27.19 12.92 -3.63
N GLY A 567 26.62 14.10 -3.35
CA GLY A 567 27.23 15.38 -3.64
C GLY A 567 27.07 15.83 -5.11
N SER A 568 26.31 15.11 -5.95
CA SER A 568 25.96 15.58 -7.29
C SER A 568 24.97 16.73 -7.21
N SER A 569 25.14 17.72 -8.08
CA SER A 569 24.24 18.88 -8.14
C SER A 569 22.92 18.56 -8.79
N ILE A 570 21.90 19.33 -8.46
CA ILE A 570 20.58 19.21 -9.10
C ILE A 570 20.65 19.46 -10.62
N LYS A 571 21.60 20.30 -11.08
CA LYS A 571 21.85 20.54 -12.52
C LYS A 571 22.32 19.26 -13.23
N ALA A 572 23.24 18.50 -12.61
CA ALA A 572 23.70 17.23 -13.16
C ALA A 572 22.58 16.18 -13.20
N THR A 573 21.73 16.19 -12.19
CA THR A 573 20.57 15.32 -12.11
C THR A 573 19.54 15.65 -13.20
N GLU A 574 19.27 16.94 -13.40
CA GLU A 574 18.37 17.45 -14.44
C GLU A 574 18.86 17.06 -15.84
N GLU A 575 20.17 17.19 -16.13
CA GLU A 575 20.77 16.79 -17.40
C GLU A 575 20.54 15.30 -17.72
N GLN A 576 20.73 14.41 -16.72
CA GLN A 576 20.45 12.97 -16.92
C GLN A 576 18.97 12.70 -17.07
N ALA A 577 18.11 13.40 -16.34
CA ALA A 577 16.67 13.28 -16.49
C ALA A 577 16.20 13.77 -17.86
N GLU A 578 16.69 14.91 -18.36
CA GLU A 578 16.36 15.40 -19.71
C GLU A 578 16.79 14.42 -20.79
N LYS A 579 17.96 13.78 -20.65
CA LYS A 579 18.43 12.75 -21.57
C LYS A 579 17.45 11.56 -21.64
N LEU A 580 16.94 11.09 -20.48
CA LEU A 580 15.93 10.03 -20.43
C LEU A 580 14.58 10.50 -20.99
N ALA A 581 14.18 11.73 -20.70
CA ALA A 581 12.92 12.31 -21.19
C ALA A 581 12.92 12.43 -22.72
N ALA A 582 14.07 12.75 -23.34
CA ALA A 582 14.20 12.77 -24.79
C ALA A 582 13.94 11.38 -25.40
N ILE A 583 14.49 10.32 -24.79
CA ILE A 583 14.28 8.94 -25.22
C ILE A 583 12.80 8.53 -25.08
N LEU A 584 12.16 8.87 -23.95
CA LEU A 584 10.75 8.58 -23.74
C LEU A 584 9.83 9.31 -24.73
N SER A 585 10.22 10.51 -25.14
CA SER A 585 9.47 11.30 -26.13
C SER A 585 9.40 10.65 -27.52
N GLU A 586 10.32 9.71 -27.81
CA GLU A 586 10.30 8.92 -29.04
C GLU A 586 9.29 7.76 -28.99
N GLU A 587 8.82 7.36 -27.80
CA GLU A 587 7.95 6.21 -27.54
C GLU A 587 6.46 6.56 -27.38
N GLN A 588 5.99 7.63 -28.02
CA GLN A 588 4.60 8.11 -27.90
C GLN A 588 3.53 7.07 -28.30
N ASP A 589 3.89 6.08 -29.09
CA ASP A 589 2.99 4.99 -29.45
C ASP A 589 2.66 4.05 -28.28
N LYS A 590 3.51 3.99 -27.27
CA LYS A 590 3.40 3.13 -26.08
C LYS A 590 3.10 3.88 -24.80
N ILE A 591 3.40 5.16 -24.76
CA ILE A 591 3.22 6.04 -23.60
C ILE A 591 1.98 6.91 -23.81
N ASP A 592 1.15 7.01 -22.78
CA ASP A 592 0.05 7.97 -22.72
C ASP A 592 0.59 9.35 -22.29
N ASN A 593 1.26 9.40 -21.16
CA ASN A 593 1.98 10.56 -20.67
C ASN A 593 3.13 10.13 -19.73
N PHE A 594 4.06 11.04 -19.48
CA PHE A 594 5.04 10.89 -18.42
C PHE A 594 5.29 12.21 -17.71
N ALA A 595 5.42 12.16 -16.42
CA ALA A 595 5.91 13.26 -15.60
C ALA A 595 7.21 12.85 -14.94
N TYR A 596 8.14 13.79 -14.78
CA TYR A 596 9.33 13.55 -13.98
C TYR A 596 9.64 14.71 -13.05
N TYR A 597 10.29 14.35 -11.97
CA TYR A 597 10.64 15.25 -10.88
C TYR A 597 12.15 15.18 -10.70
N THR A 598 12.81 16.34 -10.60
CA THR A 598 14.24 16.45 -10.33
C THR A 598 14.45 17.10 -8.98
N GLY A 599 15.33 16.52 -8.16
CA GLY A 599 15.56 16.99 -6.81
C GLY A 599 14.56 16.48 -5.77
N GLN A 600 13.56 15.69 -6.16
CA GLN A 600 12.61 15.02 -5.27
C GLN A 600 11.88 13.89 -6.00
N GLY A 601 11.07 13.10 -5.26
CA GLY A 601 10.12 12.16 -5.85
C GLY A 601 8.77 12.80 -6.18
N SER A 602 7.91 12.02 -6.87
CA SER A 602 6.50 12.37 -7.08
C SER A 602 5.77 12.50 -5.75
N PRO A 603 4.79 13.39 -5.62
CA PRO A 603 3.82 13.31 -4.53
C PRO A 603 3.17 11.93 -4.47
N ARG A 604 2.72 11.51 -3.29
CA ARG A 604 2.00 10.24 -3.10
C ARG A 604 0.68 10.27 -3.87
N PHE A 605 0.65 9.72 -5.07
CA PHE A 605 -0.55 9.70 -5.93
C PHE A 605 -1.42 8.46 -5.74
N VAL A 606 -0.89 7.44 -5.06
CA VAL A 606 -1.60 6.24 -4.62
C VAL A 606 -1.10 5.84 -3.24
N LEU A 607 -1.96 5.24 -2.41
CA LEU A 607 -1.63 4.94 -1.01
C LEU A 607 -0.43 4.00 -0.85
N THR A 608 -0.27 3.07 -1.78
CA THR A 608 0.83 2.08 -1.81
C THR A 608 2.16 2.62 -2.39
N PHE A 609 2.28 3.93 -2.57
CA PHE A 609 3.47 4.59 -3.09
C PHE A 609 4.14 5.45 -2.02
N ASP A 610 5.43 5.26 -1.79
CA ASP A 610 6.20 6.08 -0.85
C ASP A 610 6.89 7.23 -1.56
N PRO A 611 6.60 8.50 -1.16
CA PRO A 611 7.26 9.66 -1.73
C PRO A 611 8.71 9.75 -1.23
N VAL A 612 9.61 10.16 -2.12
CA VAL A 612 11.02 10.45 -1.78
C VAL A 612 11.14 11.93 -1.45
N LEU A 613 11.68 12.22 -0.26
CA LEU A 613 11.92 13.58 0.20
C LEU A 613 12.98 14.30 -0.67
N PRO A 614 13.05 15.64 -0.64
CA PRO A 614 13.98 16.40 -1.47
C PRO A 614 15.43 15.94 -1.32
N LYS A 615 16.07 15.67 -2.48
CA LYS A 615 17.45 15.20 -2.59
C LYS A 615 18.03 15.57 -3.96
N ASP A 616 19.05 16.41 -4.00
CA ASP A 616 19.59 17.01 -5.24
C ASP A 616 20.06 16.00 -6.29
N ASN A 617 20.61 14.88 -5.86
CA ASN A 617 21.13 13.82 -6.73
C ASN A 617 20.07 12.79 -7.16
N TYR A 618 18.78 13.11 -7.04
CA TYR A 618 17.67 12.19 -7.32
C TYR A 618 16.69 12.75 -8.34
N ALA A 619 16.26 11.90 -9.27
CA ALA A 619 15.14 12.17 -10.17
C ALA A 619 14.23 10.95 -10.25
N GLN A 620 12.94 11.19 -10.42
CA GLN A 620 11.94 10.15 -10.53
C GLN A 620 10.98 10.41 -11.67
N PHE A 621 10.76 9.39 -12.48
CA PHE A 621 9.79 9.37 -13.56
C PHE A 621 8.58 8.55 -13.17
N VAL A 622 7.41 9.07 -13.44
CA VAL A 622 6.14 8.34 -13.43
C VAL A 622 5.65 8.30 -14.87
N ILE A 623 5.73 7.12 -15.46
CA ILE A 623 5.41 6.90 -16.88
C ILE A 623 4.09 6.14 -16.92
N THR A 624 3.07 6.71 -17.53
CA THR A 624 1.78 6.04 -17.76
C THR A 624 1.80 5.42 -19.16
N ALA A 625 1.92 4.10 -19.22
CA ALA A 625 1.80 3.36 -20.48
C ALA A 625 0.33 3.29 -20.93
N LYS A 626 0.09 3.04 -22.21
CA LYS A 626 -1.28 2.89 -22.76
C LYS A 626 -2.02 1.68 -22.20
N ASP A 627 -1.30 0.62 -21.93
CA ASP A 627 -1.80 -0.62 -21.34
C ASP A 627 -0.68 -1.41 -20.65
N VAL A 628 -1.03 -2.54 -20.04
CA VAL A 628 -0.07 -3.40 -19.33
C VAL A 628 0.98 -4.01 -20.26
N GLU A 629 0.61 -4.33 -21.51
CA GLU A 629 1.54 -4.88 -22.49
C GLU A 629 2.58 -3.83 -22.92
N ALA A 630 2.15 -2.60 -23.14
CA ALA A 630 3.05 -1.46 -23.41
C ALA A 630 3.97 -1.21 -22.20
N ARG A 631 3.47 -1.31 -20.96
CA ARG A 631 4.27 -1.19 -19.75
C ARG A 631 5.39 -2.23 -19.68
N GLU A 632 5.08 -3.50 -19.95
CA GLU A 632 6.09 -4.58 -19.95
C GLU A 632 7.13 -4.37 -21.07
N TYR A 633 6.70 -3.92 -22.25
CA TYR A 633 7.62 -3.57 -23.32
C TYR A 633 8.56 -2.43 -22.89
N LEU A 634 8.01 -1.36 -22.30
CA LEU A 634 8.79 -0.22 -21.81
C LEU A 634 9.76 -0.64 -20.72
N ASN A 635 9.35 -1.48 -19.79
CA ASN A 635 10.20 -2.01 -18.74
C ASN A 635 11.45 -2.70 -19.31
N GLN A 636 11.25 -3.62 -20.27
CA GLN A 636 12.37 -4.34 -20.91
C GLN A 636 13.29 -3.41 -21.70
N LYS A 637 12.71 -2.43 -22.42
CA LYS A 637 13.47 -1.48 -23.22
C LYS A 637 14.27 -0.53 -22.32
N LEU A 638 13.63 0.03 -21.31
CA LEU A 638 14.28 0.97 -20.37
C LEU A 638 15.38 0.26 -19.56
N PHE A 639 15.16 -0.99 -19.15
CA PHE A 639 16.19 -1.79 -18.50
C PHE A 639 17.48 -1.83 -19.30
N LYS A 640 17.37 -2.08 -20.62
CA LYS A 640 18.53 -2.11 -21.51
C LYS A 640 19.19 -0.73 -21.64
N ILE A 641 18.40 0.30 -21.92
CA ILE A 641 18.88 1.67 -22.12
C ILE A 641 19.58 2.21 -20.87
N LEU A 642 18.99 2.03 -19.70
CA LEU A 642 19.56 2.52 -18.45
C LEU A 642 20.88 1.85 -18.10
N ASN A 643 21.04 0.56 -18.40
CA ASN A 643 22.29 -0.15 -18.17
C ASN A 643 23.38 0.21 -19.20
N GLU A 644 23.01 0.50 -20.45
CA GLU A 644 23.99 0.76 -21.53
C GLU A 644 24.35 2.25 -21.63
N ASP A 645 23.37 3.16 -21.53
CA ASP A 645 23.52 4.59 -21.83
C ASP A 645 23.67 5.48 -20.59
N PHE A 646 23.41 4.95 -19.38
CA PHE A 646 23.48 5.69 -18.11
C PHE A 646 24.44 5.06 -17.09
N PRO A 647 25.71 4.83 -17.44
CA PRO A 647 26.65 4.07 -16.58
C PRO A 647 27.01 4.80 -15.26
N ALA A 648 26.84 6.13 -15.21
CA ALA A 648 27.13 6.94 -14.04
C ALA A 648 25.90 7.12 -13.10
N VAL A 649 24.77 6.53 -13.45
CA VAL A 649 23.51 6.69 -12.73
C VAL A 649 23.09 5.34 -12.17
N GLN A 650 22.80 5.28 -10.89
CA GLN A 650 22.11 4.16 -10.31
C GLN A 650 20.63 4.27 -10.67
N SER A 651 20.16 3.38 -11.51
CA SER A 651 18.76 3.35 -11.94
C SER A 651 17.97 2.24 -11.27
N ASN A 652 16.69 2.49 -11.00
CA ASN A 652 15.76 1.51 -10.50
C ASN A 652 14.45 1.62 -11.27
N ILE A 653 13.94 0.50 -11.78
CA ILE A 653 12.63 0.43 -12.44
C ILE A 653 11.72 -0.40 -11.56
N LYS A 654 10.60 0.16 -11.15
CA LYS A 654 9.66 -0.53 -10.27
C LYS A 654 8.22 -0.35 -10.72
N PHE A 655 7.42 -1.40 -10.48
CA PHE A 655 5.98 -1.35 -10.60
C PHE A 655 5.35 -0.87 -9.29
N LEU A 656 4.18 -0.28 -9.37
CA LEU A 656 3.38 -0.04 -8.19
C LEU A 656 3.00 -1.37 -7.53
N GLN A 657 3.04 -1.42 -6.22
CA GLN A 657 2.71 -2.61 -5.44
C GLN A 657 1.21 -2.66 -5.12
N MET A 658 0.67 -3.86 -4.91
CA MET A 658 -0.61 -4.07 -4.26
C MET A 658 -0.34 -4.38 -2.79
N GLY A 659 -0.47 -3.40 -1.90
CA GLY A 659 -0.14 -3.55 -0.48
C GLY A 659 1.06 -2.69 -0.08
N PRO A 660 1.71 -2.97 1.07
CA PRO A 660 2.83 -2.16 1.55
C PRO A 660 3.96 -2.04 0.53
N PRO A 661 4.48 -0.83 0.28
CA PRO A 661 5.53 -0.61 -0.72
C PRO A 661 6.86 -1.19 -0.26
N ALA A 662 7.66 -1.71 -1.20
CA ALA A 662 9.04 -2.10 -0.99
C ALA A 662 9.93 -1.47 -2.07
N ASP A 663 11.06 -0.86 -1.66
CA ASP A 663 11.95 -0.17 -2.60
C ASP A 663 12.66 -1.12 -3.56
N TYR A 664 13.15 -2.24 -3.05
CA TYR A 664 13.84 -3.28 -3.81
C TYR A 664 13.32 -4.67 -3.47
N PRO A 665 13.34 -5.61 -4.42
CA PRO A 665 12.93 -6.98 -4.16
C PRO A 665 13.76 -7.69 -3.08
N VAL A 666 15.08 -7.50 -3.10
CA VAL A 666 16.00 -8.09 -2.12
C VAL A 666 16.61 -6.97 -1.29
N MET A 667 16.35 -7.01 0.00
CA MET A 667 16.87 -6.05 0.97
C MET A 667 17.41 -6.77 2.20
N ILE A 668 18.66 -6.49 2.56
CA ILE A 668 19.31 -7.03 3.75
C ILE A 668 19.93 -5.90 4.54
N ARG A 669 19.49 -5.75 5.77
CA ARG A 669 19.90 -4.71 6.69
C ARG A 669 21.06 -5.17 7.56
N VAL A 670 22.12 -4.35 7.62
CA VAL A 670 23.29 -4.53 8.48
C VAL A 670 23.33 -3.38 9.48
N SER A 671 23.26 -3.68 10.75
CA SER A 671 23.26 -2.69 11.83
C SER A 671 24.40 -2.94 12.84
N GLY A 672 24.95 -1.88 13.40
CA GLY A 672 26.03 -1.98 14.40
C GLY A 672 26.39 -0.62 14.96
N TYR A 673 27.34 -0.58 15.89
CA TYR A 673 27.72 0.68 16.57
C TYR A 673 28.81 1.48 15.86
N ASP A 674 29.63 0.86 15.03
CA ASP A 674 30.77 1.46 14.35
C ASP A 674 30.50 1.48 12.85
N VAL A 675 30.48 2.68 12.27
CA VAL A 675 30.13 2.91 10.86
C VAL A 675 31.06 2.14 9.92
N ASP A 676 32.38 2.16 10.16
CA ASP A 676 33.35 1.50 9.28
C ASP A 676 33.20 -0.01 9.29
N LYS A 677 32.88 -0.58 10.46
CA LYS A 677 32.60 -2.03 10.57
C LYS A 677 31.27 -2.40 9.88
N VAL A 678 30.23 -1.58 10.04
CA VAL A 678 28.96 -1.81 9.37
C VAL A 678 29.18 -1.78 7.85
N LYS A 679 29.95 -0.84 7.31
CA LYS A 679 30.33 -0.77 5.89
C LYS A 679 31.02 -2.05 5.42
N ASN A 680 32.04 -2.52 6.19
CA ASN A 680 32.77 -3.73 5.83
C ASN A 680 31.86 -4.98 5.79
N ILE A 681 30.97 -5.13 6.76
CA ILE A 681 30.00 -6.23 6.82
C ILE A 681 29.00 -6.11 5.64
N ALA A 682 28.53 -4.91 5.35
CA ALA A 682 27.64 -4.65 4.23
C ALA A 682 28.31 -4.99 2.88
N ASP A 683 29.59 -4.69 2.71
CA ASP A 683 30.35 -5.09 1.52
C ASP A 683 30.45 -6.61 1.38
N GLU A 684 30.64 -7.35 2.47
CA GLU A 684 30.62 -8.81 2.45
C GLU A 684 29.25 -9.36 2.04
N VAL A 685 28.16 -8.79 2.55
CA VAL A 685 26.79 -9.12 2.14
C VAL A 685 26.59 -8.82 0.66
N ALA A 686 27.02 -7.64 0.19
CA ALA A 686 26.92 -7.26 -1.24
C ALA A 686 27.72 -8.20 -2.15
N MET A 687 28.91 -8.62 -1.73
CA MET A 687 29.70 -9.62 -2.48
C MET A 687 28.96 -10.94 -2.64
N LYS A 688 28.27 -11.42 -1.59
CA LYS A 688 27.44 -12.62 -1.67
C LYS A 688 26.23 -12.43 -2.60
N MET A 689 25.59 -11.28 -2.54
CA MET A 689 24.48 -10.96 -3.46
C MET A 689 24.92 -10.90 -4.91
N ARG A 690 26.08 -10.28 -5.20
CA ARG A 690 26.64 -10.20 -6.55
C ARG A 690 27.08 -11.56 -7.13
N GLN A 691 27.35 -12.54 -6.28
CA GLN A 691 27.64 -13.92 -6.72
C GLN A 691 26.42 -14.70 -7.18
N ASP A 692 25.23 -14.26 -6.82
CA ASP A 692 23.99 -14.90 -7.26
C ASP A 692 23.59 -14.38 -8.65
N SER A 693 23.49 -15.31 -9.61
CA SER A 693 23.17 -14.98 -11.01
C SER A 693 21.75 -14.43 -11.22
N ASN A 694 20.88 -14.57 -10.24
CA ASN A 694 19.51 -14.05 -10.29
C ASN A 694 19.39 -12.61 -9.77
N ILE A 695 20.43 -12.11 -9.09
CA ILE A 695 20.41 -10.77 -8.51
C ILE A 695 21.27 -9.82 -9.36
N TYR A 696 20.73 -8.65 -9.64
CA TYR A 696 21.43 -7.58 -10.34
C TYR A 696 21.22 -6.24 -9.61
N ASN A 697 21.89 -5.18 -10.04
CA ASN A 697 21.81 -3.83 -9.44
C ASN A 697 22.03 -3.84 -7.93
N VAL A 698 23.06 -4.60 -7.48
CA VAL A 698 23.40 -4.65 -6.04
C VAL A 698 24.02 -3.33 -5.61
N ASN A 699 23.35 -2.63 -4.71
CA ASN A 699 23.69 -1.31 -4.24
C ASN A 699 23.40 -1.15 -2.73
N PHE A 700 23.73 0.00 -2.20
CA PHE A 700 23.50 0.38 -0.80
C PHE A 700 22.55 1.57 -0.72
N ASP A 701 21.83 1.71 0.37
CA ASP A 701 21.06 2.92 0.64
C ASP A 701 21.98 4.12 0.95
N TRP A 702 23.16 3.88 1.51
CA TRP A 702 24.22 4.83 1.65
C TRP A 702 25.57 4.12 1.86
N GLN A 703 26.63 4.64 1.31
CA GLN A 703 28.04 4.23 1.55
C GLN A 703 29.02 5.23 0.93
N GLU A 704 28.54 6.01 -0.02
CA GLU A 704 29.38 6.92 -0.79
C GLU A 704 29.81 8.11 0.06
N LYS A 705 30.99 8.61 -0.28
CA LYS A 705 31.56 9.82 0.35
C LYS A 705 31.38 11.00 -0.58
N GLU A 706 30.97 12.12 -0.03
CA GLU A 706 30.97 13.40 -0.75
C GLU A 706 32.33 14.11 -0.67
N LYS A 707 32.57 14.93 -1.68
CA LYS A 707 33.80 15.72 -1.75
C LYS A 707 33.67 17.00 -0.93
N THR A 708 34.60 17.24 0.00
CA THR A 708 34.59 18.43 0.85
C THR A 708 35.92 19.18 0.78
N ILE A 709 35.86 20.52 0.90
CA ILE A 709 37.01 21.36 1.09
C ILE A 709 37.09 21.67 2.57
N HIS A 710 38.15 21.20 3.19
CA HIS A 710 38.40 21.45 4.61
C HIS A 710 39.36 22.63 4.76
N LEU A 711 38.90 23.64 5.49
CA LEU A 711 39.64 24.88 5.79
C LEU A 711 40.13 24.83 7.22
N GLU A 712 41.41 24.58 7.42
CA GLU A 712 42.05 24.63 8.74
C GLU A 712 42.55 26.06 8.99
N LEU A 713 41.77 26.83 9.78
CA LEU A 713 42.03 28.23 10.04
C LEU A 713 43.22 28.40 11.00
N ASP A 714 44.16 29.30 10.66
CA ASP A 714 45.26 29.69 11.51
C ASP A 714 44.79 30.61 12.65
N GLN A 715 44.42 29.99 13.77
CA GLN A 715 43.83 30.69 14.90
C GLN A 715 44.74 31.78 15.50
N ASP A 716 46.06 31.62 15.40
CA ASP A 716 47.00 32.60 15.94
C ASP A 716 47.08 33.86 15.07
N LYS A 717 47.07 33.67 13.75
CA LYS A 717 46.95 34.78 12.82
C LYS A 717 45.62 35.52 12.96
N LEU A 718 44.51 34.77 13.03
CA LEU A 718 43.17 35.36 13.18
C LEU A 718 43.06 36.19 14.46
N ARG A 719 43.55 35.68 15.60
CA ARG A 719 43.55 36.39 16.87
C ARG A 719 44.41 37.65 16.80
N ALA A 720 45.61 37.57 16.17
CA ALA A 720 46.47 38.72 15.96
C ALA A 720 45.79 39.82 15.13
N MET A 721 44.88 39.43 14.21
CA MET A 721 44.08 40.34 13.39
C MET A 721 42.76 40.77 14.08
N GLY A 722 42.45 40.24 15.25
CA GLY A 722 41.17 40.51 15.93
C GLY A 722 39.95 39.92 15.22
N ILE A 723 40.12 38.83 14.48
CA ILE A 723 39.10 38.20 13.66
C ILE A 723 38.68 36.84 14.27
N SER A 724 37.40 36.52 14.23
CA SER A 724 36.88 35.24 14.67
C SER A 724 36.68 34.28 13.50
N SER A 725 36.73 32.97 13.77
CA SER A 725 36.37 31.96 12.79
C SER A 725 34.93 32.16 12.28
N GLN A 726 34.02 32.67 13.14
CA GLN A 726 32.65 33.00 12.76
C GLN A 726 32.58 34.09 11.68
N MET A 727 33.39 35.14 11.79
CA MET A 727 33.48 36.22 10.77
C MET A 727 33.94 35.65 9.43
N VAL A 728 34.95 34.77 9.43
CA VAL A 728 35.43 34.10 8.21
C VAL A 728 34.31 33.25 7.60
N ALA A 729 33.65 32.45 8.40
CA ALA A 729 32.55 31.60 7.94
C ALA A 729 31.39 32.42 7.37
N GLN A 730 30.99 33.51 8.05
CA GLN A 730 29.91 34.38 7.57
C GLN A 730 30.29 35.10 6.26
N THR A 731 31.54 35.53 6.12
CA THR A 731 32.02 36.15 4.88
C THR A 731 32.00 35.13 3.74
N LEU A 732 32.57 33.93 3.95
CA LEU A 732 32.54 32.87 2.96
C LEU A 732 31.11 32.49 2.56
N TYR A 733 30.20 32.37 3.53
CA TYR A 733 28.78 32.07 3.27
C TYR A 733 28.15 33.18 2.40
N THR A 734 28.38 34.44 2.74
CA THR A 734 27.84 35.57 1.98
C THR A 734 28.41 35.59 0.57
N GLU A 735 29.71 35.35 0.42
CA GLU A 735 30.40 35.40 -0.86
C GLU A 735 29.99 34.23 -1.79
N LEU A 736 29.92 33.01 -1.27
CA LEU A 736 29.72 31.81 -2.07
C LEU A 736 28.24 31.46 -2.23
N THR A 737 27.52 31.34 -1.13
CA THR A 737 26.10 30.92 -1.14
C THR A 737 25.15 32.12 -1.28
N GLY A 738 25.55 33.24 -0.67
CA GLY A 738 24.72 34.43 -0.59
C GLY A 738 24.00 34.54 0.75
N ALA A 739 23.94 35.75 1.28
CA ALA A 739 23.18 36.07 2.48
C ALA A 739 22.04 37.04 2.17
N THR A 740 20.91 36.80 2.78
CA THR A 740 19.72 37.66 2.63
C THR A 740 19.98 39.01 3.31
N ALA A 741 20.06 40.08 2.53
CA ALA A 741 20.24 41.45 3.02
C ALA A 741 18.90 42.05 3.51
N ALA A 742 17.83 41.85 2.76
CA ALA A 742 16.48 42.34 3.06
C ALA A 742 15.43 41.54 2.30
N GLN A 743 14.17 41.88 2.52
CA GLN A 743 13.02 41.28 1.82
C GLN A 743 12.30 42.34 0.99
N PHE A 744 12.00 41.99 -0.25
CA PHE A 744 11.21 42.79 -1.18
C PHE A 744 9.77 42.26 -1.18
N TYR A 745 8.80 43.15 -0.99
CA TYR A 745 7.39 42.82 -0.89
C TYR A 745 6.66 43.19 -2.17
N GLN A 746 6.04 42.19 -2.83
CA GLN A 746 5.27 42.37 -4.05
C GLN A 746 3.94 41.64 -3.96
N GLY A 747 2.85 42.36 -3.75
CA GLY A 747 1.53 41.76 -3.53
C GLY A 747 1.48 40.87 -2.30
N ASP A 748 1.24 39.59 -2.49
CA ASP A 748 1.24 38.56 -1.45
C ASP A 748 2.60 37.84 -1.28
N ARG A 749 3.64 38.30 -2.01
CA ARG A 749 4.96 37.66 -2.06
C ARG A 749 6.02 38.40 -1.28
N THR A 750 6.87 37.62 -0.66
CA THR A 750 8.11 38.07 -0.05
C THR A 750 9.28 37.50 -0.86
N ILE A 751 10.07 38.37 -1.46
CA ILE A 751 11.21 38.00 -2.31
C ILE A 751 12.48 38.43 -1.59
N ASP A 752 13.38 37.49 -1.31
CA ASP A 752 14.64 37.78 -0.66
C ASP A 752 15.58 38.57 -1.58
N ILE A 753 16.20 39.63 -1.05
CA ILE A 753 17.33 40.31 -1.67
C ILE A 753 18.61 39.70 -1.13
N VAL A 754 19.35 39.00 -1.99
CA VAL A 754 20.52 38.21 -1.61
C VAL A 754 21.79 38.84 -2.16
N MET A 755 22.76 39.06 -1.28
CA MET A 755 24.10 39.52 -1.64
C MET A 755 25.02 38.30 -1.81
N ARG A 756 25.75 38.25 -2.94
CA ARG A 756 26.82 37.26 -3.19
C ARG A 756 27.84 37.75 -4.20
N LEU A 757 28.92 36.99 -4.40
CA LEU A 757 29.88 37.27 -5.47
C LEU A 757 29.28 36.90 -6.84
N ASP A 758 29.85 37.45 -7.91
CA ASP A 758 29.44 37.08 -9.26
C ASP A 758 29.85 35.63 -9.61
N ASP A 759 29.22 35.08 -10.65
CA ASP A 759 29.41 33.67 -11.04
C ASP A 759 30.86 33.33 -11.39
N LYS A 760 31.67 34.31 -11.91
CA LYS A 760 33.05 34.06 -12.30
C LYS A 760 33.97 33.79 -11.10
N ASP A 761 33.67 34.44 -10.00
CA ASP A 761 34.47 34.33 -8.78
C ASP A 761 34.07 33.10 -7.97
N ARG A 762 32.85 32.63 -8.14
CA ARG A 762 32.16 31.63 -7.31
C ARG A 762 32.18 30.20 -7.88
N ASP A 763 32.11 30.06 -9.21
CA ASP A 763 31.86 28.75 -9.86
C ASP A 763 33.14 27.92 -10.12
N ASN A 764 34.34 28.42 -9.76
CA ASN A 764 35.59 27.72 -10.00
C ASN A 764 36.28 27.31 -8.70
N LEU A 765 36.45 26.01 -8.49
CA LEU A 765 37.16 25.43 -7.34
C LEU A 765 38.65 25.88 -7.26
N GLU A 766 39.29 26.20 -8.39
CA GLU A 766 40.68 26.69 -8.42
C GLU A 766 40.81 28.07 -7.77
N ASN A 767 39.72 28.85 -7.82
CA ASN A 767 39.71 30.21 -7.25
C ASN A 767 39.60 30.22 -5.72
N VAL A 768 39.13 29.10 -5.10
CA VAL A 768 38.93 29.03 -3.64
C VAL A 768 40.19 29.40 -2.85
N ARG A 769 41.41 29.06 -3.32
CA ARG A 769 42.66 29.38 -2.65
C ARG A 769 42.92 30.89 -2.59
N ASN A 770 42.63 31.54 -3.69
CA ASN A 770 42.90 32.98 -3.88
C ASN A 770 41.67 33.82 -3.51
N LEU A 771 40.59 33.19 -3.05
CA LEU A 771 39.37 33.93 -2.67
C LEU A 771 39.72 34.97 -1.62
N PRO A 772 39.63 36.27 -1.93
CA PRO A 772 39.97 37.32 -0.96
C PRO A 772 38.81 37.53 -0.02
N ILE A 773 39.05 37.34 1.24
CA ILE A 773 38.11 37.50 2.34
C ILE A 773 38.26 38.90 2.92
N TYR A 774 37.15 39.64 3.05
CA TYR A 774 37.18 40.95 3.70
C TYR A 774 37.35 40.82 5.21
N LEU A 775 38.41 41.43 5.73
CA LEU A 775 38.79 41.33 7.13
C LEU A 775 38.83 42.72 7.81
N GLY A 776 37.82 43.54 7.58
CA GLY A 776 37.70 44.85 8.22
C GLY A 776 38.86 45.80 7.89
N GLN A 777 39.61 46.26 8.93
CA GLN A 777 40.73 47.18 8.76
C GLN A 777 41.93 46.63 7.95
N TYR A 778 41.97 45.29 7.75
CA TYR A 778 43.03 44.67 6.94
C TYR A 778 42.66 44.58 5.46
N GLY A 779 41.45 45.02 5.10
CA GLY A 779 40.96 44.94 3.73
C GLY A 779 40.73 43.50 3.30
N TYR A 780 40.96 43.20 2.02
CA TYR A 780 40.83 41.87 1.44
C TYR A 780 42.12 41.07 1.57
N VAL A 781 42.06 39.90 2.15
CA VAL A 781 43.17 38.97 2.35
C VAL A 781 42.84 37.63 1.69
N PRO A 782 43.73 37.05 0.85
CA PRO A 782 43.52 35.72 0.26
C PRO A 782 43.33 34.65 1.32
N LEU A 783 42.36 33.72 1.10
CA LEU A 783 42.01 32.65 2.04
C LEU A 783 43.24 31.79 2.42
N GLU A 784 44.13 31.49 1.47
CA GLU A 784 45.31 30.67 1.75
C GLU A 784 46.32 31.32 2.75
N GLN A 785 46.23 32.62 3.00
CA GLN A 785 47.05 33.29 4.01
C GLN A 785 46.55 33.03 5.43
N ILE A 786 45.26 32.73 5.62
CA ILE A 786 44.64 32.56 6.92
C ILE A 786 44.15 31.12 7.17
N ALA A 787 44.15 30.29 6.14
CA ALA A 787 43.68 28.90 6.20
C ALA A 787 44.58 27.94 5.41
N LYS A 788 44.75 26.74 5.91
CA LYS A 788 45.31 25.62 5.14
C LYS A 788 44.16 24.87 4.48
N ILE A 789 44.22 24.76 3.17
CA ILE A 789 43.15 24.15 2.36
C ILE A 789 43.52 22.70 2.07
N SER A 790 42.59 21.78 2.37
CA SER A 790 42.74 20.36 2.04
C SER A 790 41.43 19.81 1.49
N TYR A 791 41.56 18.89 0.55
CA TYR A 791 40.41 18.18 -0.03
C TYR A 791 40.22 16.86 0.74
N ARG A 792 39.02 16.60 1.20
CA ARG A 792 38.69 15.39 1.95
C ARG A 792 37.42 14.75 1.35
N ALA A 793 37.22 13.51 1.71
CA ALA A 793 35.99 12.81 1.43
C ALA A 793 35.32 12.43 2.76
N GLU A 794 34.12 12.91 2.99
CA GLU A 794 33.35 12.70 4.20
C GLU A 794 32.09 11.93 3.85
N ASP A 795 31.43 11.30 4.85
CA ASP A 795 30.17 10.60 4.60
C ASP A 795 29.10 11.63 4.26
N GLY A 796 28.48 11.51 3.09
CA GLY A 796 27.45 12.44 2.62
C GLY A 796 26.14 12.26 3.37
N VAL A 797 25.84 11.02 3.72
CA VAL A 797 24.66 10.66 4.51
C VAL A 797 24.98 9.50 5.46
N ILE A 798 24.37 9.49 6.63
CA ILE A 798 24.45 8.41 7.61
C ILE A 798 23.03 8.00 7.99
N TRP A 799 22.67 6.76 7.67
CA TRP A 799 21.41 6.20 8.09
C TRP A 799 21.53 5.48 9.42
N ARG A 800 20.47 5.57 10.21
CA ARG A 800 20.36 4.90 11.49
C ARG A 800 19.02 4.22 11.63
N ARG A 801 18.99 3.15 12.42
CA ARG A 801 17.79 2.53 12.91
C ARG A 801 17.97 2.12 14.36
N ASP A 802 17.04 2.51 15.21
CA ASP A 802 17.06 2.20 16.64
C ASP A 802 18.40 2.50 17.30
N LEU A 803 18.87 3.75 17.14
CA LEU A 803 20.11 4.27 17.72
C LEU A 803 21.41 3.70 17.11
N LYS A 804 21.34 2.91 16.03
CA LYS A 804 22.52 2.27 15.44
C LYS A 804 22.69 2.69 13.98
N PRO A 805 23.90 3.05 13.55
CA PRO A 805 24.21 3.11 12.13
C PRO A 805 23.78 1.82 11.42
N THR A 806 23.11 1.99 10.31
CA THR A 806 22.48 0.88 9.60
C THR A 806 22.64 1.08 8.11
N ILE A 807 23.12 0.06 7.40
CA ILE A 807 23.19 0.03 5.94
C ILE A 807 22.27 -1.07 5.42
N THR A 808 21.44 -0.72 4.46
CA THR A 808 20.62 -1.70 3.73
C THR A 808 21.27 -2.02 2.39
N VAL A 809 21.67 -3.27 2.22
CA VAL A 809 22.15 -3.81 0.94
C VAL A 809 20.96 -4.22 0.12
N ARG A 810 20.83 -3.66 -1.08
CA ARG A 810 19.64 -3.78 -1.94
C ARG A 810 19.99 -4.41 -3.26
N GLY A 811 19.05 -5.13 -3.87
CA GLY A 811 19.22 -5.71 -5.18
C GLY A 811 17.90 -6.02 -5.87
N SER A 812 17.94 -6.00 -7.20
CA SER A 812 16.82 -6.40 -8.07
C SER A 812 17.01 -7.85 -8.53
N ILE A 813 15.93 -8.49 -8.98
CA ILE A 813 15.93 -9.89 -9.41
C ILE A 813 15.50 -10.02 -10.87
N TYR A 814 16.07 -10.98 -11.58
CA TYR A 814 15.64 -11.29 -12.95
C TYR A 814 14.37 -12.14 -12.98
N GLN A 815 14.23 -13.10 -12.07
CA GLN A 815 13.13 -14.05 -12.06
C GLN A 815 12.75 -14.49 -10.63
N GLY A 816 11.51 -14.94 -10.46
CA GLY A 816 11.01 -15.47 -9.19
C GLY A 816 10.43 -14.38 -8.28
N THR A 817 10.33 -14.69 -7.00
CA THR A 817 9.75 -13.81 -6.00
C THR A 817 10.81 -13.14 -5.13
N ALA A 818 10.46 -11.98 -4.58
CA ALA A 818 11.32 -11.22 -3.67
C ALA A 818 11.68 -12.04 -2.42
N ASN A 819 10.70 -12.73 -1.85
CA ASN A 819 10.88 -13.51 -0.62
C ASN A 819 11.83 -14.68 -0.82
N ASP A 820 11.65 -15.47 -1.89
CA ASP A 820 12.51 -16.63 -2.18
C ASP A 820 13.97 -16.20 -2.43
N ALA A 821 14.16 -15.10 -3.17
CA ALA A 821 15.49 -14.56 -3.44
C ALA A 821 16.17 -14.06 -2.15
N THR A 822 15.43 -13.31 -1.31
CA THR A 822 15.95 -12.79 -0.03
C THR A 822 16.27 -13.95 0.93
N GLU A 823 15.38 -14.93 1.06
CA GLU A 823 15.62 -16.11 1.91
C GLU A 823 16.86 -16.89 1.48
N LYS A 824 17.03 -17.09 0.17
CA LYS A 824 18.21 -17.78 -0.38
C LYS A 824 19.50 -17.08 0.01
N ILE A 825 19.57 -15.76 -0.14
CA ILE A 825 20.75 -14.97 0.23
C ILE A 825 20.95 -14.98 1.75
N TYR A 826 19.88 -14.77 2.53
CA TYR A 826 19.94 -14.77 3.98
C TYR A 826 20.49 -16.09 4.54
N ASN A 827 20.11 -17.22 3.96
CA ASN A 827 20.63 -18.53 4.31
C ASN A 827 22.13 -18.69 3.95
N GLN A 828 22.61 -18.05 2.87
CA GLN A 828 24.03 -18.06 2.51
C GLN A 828 24.88 -17.18 3.44
N LEU A 829 24.27 -16.27 4.18
CA LEU A 829 24.95 -15.42 5.17
C LEU A 829 25.06 -16.06 6.56
N ALA A 830 24.57 -17.29 6.76
CA ALA A 830 24.53 -17.97 8.06
C ALA A 830 25.91 -18.08 8.75
N ASP A 831 26.97 -18.23 7.99
CA ASP A 831 28.34 -18.29 8.54
C ASP A 831 28.82 -16.90 8.94
N LEU A 832 28.55 -15.87 8.13
CA LEU A 832 28.87 -14.49 8.47
C LEU A 832 28.13 -14.03 9.75
N GLN A 833 26.87 -14.43 9.89
CA GLN A 833 26.05 -14.13 11.08
C GLN A 833 26.63 -14.70 12.37
N LYS A 834 27.24 -15.87 12.32
CA LYS A 834 27.88 -16.52 13.50
C LYS A 834 29.14 -15.78 13.95
N ASP A 835 29.84 -15.15 13.03
CA ASP A 835 31.11 -14.47 13.28
C ASP A 835 30.92 -12.98 13.60
N LEU A 836 29.68 -12.49 13.70
CA LEU A 836 29.38 -11.08 13.99
C LEU A 836 29.84 -10.71 15.42
N PRO A 837 30.44 -9.53 15.60
CA PRO A 837 30.73 -8.99 16.91
C PRO A 837 29.44 -8.71 17.70
N PHE A 838 29.56 -8.66 19.03
CA PHE A 838 28.42 -8.33 19.87
C PHE A 838 27.82 -6.96 19.49
N GLY A 839 26.48 -6.93 19.35
CA GLY A 839 25.71 -5.73 19.03
C GLY A 839 25.59 -5.41 17.54
N TYR A 840 26.15 -6.25 16.67
CA TYR A 840 25.94 -6.20 15.21
C TYR A 840 24.90 -7.25 14.80
N SER A 841 24.11 -6.90 13.78
CA SER A 841 23.09 -7.80 13.22
C SER A 841 23.02 -7.72 11.71
N ILE A 842 22.63 -8.82 11.10
CA ILE A 842 22.24 -8.93 9.69
C ILE A 842 20.83 -9.47 9.68
N GLU A 843 19.89 -8.72 9.12
CA GLU A 843 18.47 -9.04 9.13
C GLU A 843 17.85 -8.83 7.74
N PRO A 844 16.85 -9.63 7.34
CA PRO A 844 16.09 -9.32 6.13
C PRO A 844 15.30 -8.04 6.33
N ASP A 845 15.07 -7.30 5.25
CA ASP A 845 14.30 -6.05 5.24
C ASP A 845 13.31 -6.06 4.06
N GLY A 846 12.48 -5.02 3.94
CA GLY A 846 11.51 -4.87 2.87
C GLY A 846 10.47 -5.99 2.82
N ALA A 847 10.10 -6.43 1.62
CA ALA A 847 9.01 -7.39 1.39
C ALA A 847 9.07 -8.67 2.24
N MET A 848 10.27 -9.20 2.51
CA MET A 848 10.42 -10.39 3.34
C MET A 848 10.11 -10.11 4.82
N SER A 849 10.63 -9.02 5.37
CA SER A 849 10.36 -8.59 6.74
C SER A 849 8.87 -8.31 6.95
N ASP A 850 8.27 -7.57 6.02
CA ASP A 850 6.85 -7.21 6.08
C ASP A 850 5.95 -8.44 5.96
N SER A 851 6.33 -9.39 5.09
CA SER A 851 5.65 -10.67 4.94
C SER A 851 5.71 -11.50 6.23
N GLN A 852 6.87 -11.56 6.88
CA GLN A 852 7.04 -12.27 8.16
C GLN A 852 6.18 -11.64 9.25
N THR A 853 6.24 -10.33 9.42
CA THR A 853 5.44 -9.58 10.40
C THR A 853 3.94 -9.77 10.16
N ALA A 854 3.49 -9.63 8.91
CA ALA A 854 2.09 -9.84 8.55
C ALA A 854 1.64 -11.29 8.82
N MET A 855 2.49 -12.27 8.56
CA MET A 855 2.20 -13.68 8.85
C MET A 855 2.14 -13.96 10.36
N GLU A 856 3.04 -13.39 11.15
CA GLU A 856 2.98 -13.48 12.62
C GLU A 856 1.68 -12.91 13.17
N HIS A 857 1.26 -11.74 12.68
CA HIS A 857 0.01 -11.11 13.09
C HIS A 857 -1.22 -11.95 12.68
N LEU A 858 -1.19 -12.57 11.50
CA LEU A 858 -2.26 -13.45 11.04
C LEU A 858 -2.34 -14.75 11.85
N LEU A 859 -1.21 -15.26 12.35
CA LEU A 859 -1.18 -16.49 13.13
C LEU A 859 -1.68 -16.29 14.57
N LYS A 860 -1.52 -15.10 15.16
CA LYS A 860 -1.95 -14.79 16.54
C LYS A 860 -3.44 -15.10 16.80
N PRO A 861 -4.41 -14.76 15.94
CA PRO A 861 -5.83 -15.06 16.15
C PRO A 861 -6.25 -16.51 15.82
N ILE A 862 -5.39 -17.34 15.23
CA ILE A 862 -5.73 -18.74 14.89
C ILE A 862 -6.26 -19.55 16.10
N PRO A 863 -5.69 -19.45 17.31
CA PRO A 863 -6.27 -20.13 18.48
C PRO A 863 -7.73 -19.73 18.72
N VAL A 864 -8.10 -18.47 18.54
CA VAL A 864 -9.48 -17.98 18.68
C VAL A 864 -10.39 -18.64 17.63
N MET A 865 -9.94 -18.69 16.37
CA MET A 865 -10.62 -19.41 15.29
C MET A 865 -10.86 -20.88 15.64
N VAL A 866 -9.82 -21.58 16.10
CA VAL A 866 -9.89 -23.01 16.47
C VAL A 866 -10.89 -23.22 17.61
N ILE A 867 -10.85 -22.39 18.65
CA ILE A 867 -11.80 -22.46 19.78
C ILE A 867 -13.24 -22.22 19.29
N ALA A 868 -13.45 -21.22 18.42
CA ALA A 868 -14.77 -20.93 17.85
C ALA A 868 -15.30 -22.15 17.05
N VAL A 869 -14.47 -22.71 16.18
CA VAL A 869 -14.81 -23.89 15.37
C VAL A 869 -15.14 -25.10 16.27
N ILE A 870 -14.27 -25.42 17.26
CA ILE A 870 -14.49 -26.52 18.19
C ILE A 870 -15.78 -26.30 18.98
N THR A 871 -16.07 -25.10 19.41
CA THR A 871 -17.27 -24.76 20.17
C THR A 871 -18.52 -24.99 19.31
N ILE A 872 -18.55 -24.50 18.08
CA ILE A 872 -19.70 -24.71 17.15
C ILE A 872 -19.87 -26.21 16.88
N LEU A 873 -18.77 -26.95 16.64
CA LEU A 873 -18.78 -28.39 16.43
C LEU A 873 -19.36 -29.15 17.62
N MET A 874 -18.99 -28.78 18.84
CA MET A 874 -19.49 -29.43 20.05
C MET A 874 -20.98 -29.17 20.24
N PHE A 875 -21.47 -27.96 19.96
CA PHE A 875 -22.93 -27.68 20.01
C PHE A 875 -23.70 -28.51 19.00
N GLN A 876 -23.17 -28.72 17.77
CA GLN A 876 -23.85 -29.47 16.71
C GLN A 876 -23.76 -31.00 16.92
N LEU A 877 -22.54 -31.53 17.13
CA LEU A 877 -22.28 -32.97 17.14
C LEU A 877 -22.52 -33.62 18.51
N ARG A 878 -22.38 -32.83 19.57
CA ARG A 878 -22.48 -33.30 20.98
C ARG A 878 -21.61 -34.53 21.27
N SER A 879 -20.47 -34.66 20.63
CA SER A 879 -19.55 -35.79 20.76
C SER A 879 -18.11 -35.33 20.45
N VAL A 880 -17.22 -35.50 21.42
CA VAL A 880 -15.79 -35.17 21.26
C VAL A 880 -15.14 -36.01 20.14
N GLN A 881 -15.52 -37.27 20.03
CA GLN A 881 -14.97 -38.18 19.01
C GLN A 881 -15.32 -37.72 17.58
N LEU A 882 -16.56 -37.33 17.35
CA LEU A 882 -17.03 -36.85 16.06
C LEU A 882 -16.42 -35.49 15.74
N MET A 883 -16.30 -34.63 16.75
CA MET A 883 -15.62 -33.32 16.62
C MET A 883 -14.17 -33.49 16.18
N ILE A 884 -13.38 -34.31 16.87
CA ILE A 884 -11.97 -34.57 16.49
C ILE A 884 -11.89 -35.13 15.07
N MET A 885 -12.76 -36.08 14.71
CA MET A 885 -12.80 -36.66 13.39
C MET A 885 -13.08 -35.60 12.29
N THR A 886 -14.00 -34.68 12.57
CA THR A 886 -14.34 -33.60 11.65
C THR A 886 -13.18 -32.61 11.47
N VAL A 887 -12.54 -32.21 12.58
CA VAL A 887 -11.38 -31.31 12.53
C VAL A 887 -10.19 -31.94 11.78
N LEU A 888 -9.97 -33.25 11.91
CA LEU A 888 -8.88 -33.96 11.22
C LEU A 888 -9.07 -33.99 9.69
N THR A 889 -10.28 -33.74 9.17
CA THR A 889 -10.48 -33.67 7.71
C THR A 889 -9.99 -32.33 7.11
N ALA A 890 -9.95 -31.25 7.88
CA ALA A 890 -9.61 -29.93 7.38
C ALA A 890 -8.19 -29.84 6.76
N PRO A 891 -7.12 -30.32 7.41
CA PRO A 891 -5.77 -30.26 6.85
C PRO A 891 -5.59 -31.03 5.54
N LEU A 892 -6.44 -32.02 5.27
CA LEU A 892 -6.36 -32.83 4.03
C LEU A 892 -6.61 -32.00 2.77
N GLY A 893 -7.23 -30.83 2.87
CA GLY A 893 -7.35 -29.87 1.78
C GLY A 893 -6.01 -29.38 1.24
N LEU A 894 -4.97 -29.36 2.08
CA LEU A 894 -3.61 -28.98 1.67
C LEU A 894 -3.05 -29.88 0.56
N ILE A 895 -3.55 -31.10 0.41
CA ILE A 895 -3.18 -31.99 -0.70
C ILE A 895 -3.54 -31.32 -2.03
N GLY A 896 -4.74 -30.78 -2.12
CA GLY A 896 -5.21 -30.10 -3.34
C GLY A 896 -4.56 -28.75 -3.53
N VAL A 897 -4.30 -28.01 -2.46
CA VAL A 897 -3.62 -26.73 -2.49
C VAL A 897 -2.21 -26.87 -3.04
N SER A 898 -1.38 -27.73 -2.44
CA SER A 898 0.01 -27.93 -2.85
C SER A 898 0.12 -28.39 -4.31
N PHE A 899 -0.72 -29.36 -4.72
CA PHE A 899 -0.76 -29.82 -6.10
C PHE A 899 -1.22 -28.71 -7.07
N GLY A 900 -2.27 -27.95 -6.72
CA GLY A 900 -2.80 -26.88 -7.55
C GLY A 900 -1.83 -25.73 -7.71
N MET A 901 -1.19 -25.26 -6.64
CA MET A 901 -0.22 -24.17 -6.70
C MET A 901 1.00 -24.53 -7.56
N LEU A 902 1.51 -25.76 -7.42
CA LEU A 902 2.61 -26.27 -8.27
C LEU A 902 2.20 -26.46 -9.73
N LEU A 903 0.98 -26.98 -9.99
CA LEU A 903 0.50 -27.21 -11.35
C LEU A 903 0.31 -25.92 -12.16
N PHE A 904 -0.18 -24.86 -11.50
CA PHE A 904 -0.46 -23.56 -12.12
C PHE A 904 0.65 -22.55 -11.92
N ASP A 905 1.77 -22.96 -11.30
CA ASP A 905 2.94 -22.10 -10.99
C ASP A 905 2.54 -20.78 -10.34
N LYS A 906 1.73 -20.87 -9.28
CA LYS A 906 1.27 -19.71 -8.51
C LYS A 906 1.94 -19.67 -7.15
N PRO A 907 2.43 -18.48 -6.72
CA PRO A 907 3.06 -18.34 -5.41
C PRO A 907 2.02 -18.37 -4.28
N ILE A 908 2.45 -18.79 -3.10
CA ILE A 908 1.68 -18.63 -1.86
C ILE A 908 1.99 -17.26 -1.29
N GLY A 909 1.01 -16.34 -1.38
CA GLY A 909 1.06 -15.03 -0.78
C GLY A 909 0.12 -14.90 0.43
N PHE A 910 0.09 -13.70 1.02
CA PHE A 910 -0.79 -13.40 2.15
C PHE A 910 -2.26 -13.75 1.85
N VAL A 911 -2.76 -13.33 0.67
CA VAL A 911 -4.14 -13.59 0.24
C VAL A 911 -4.40 -15.08 0.00
N ALA A 912 -3.41 -15.83 -0.51
CA ALA A 912 -3.55 -17.27 -0.71
C ALA A 912 -3.70 -18.03 0.64
N VAL A 913 -2.96 -17.59 1.67
CA VAL A 913 -3.08 -18.17 3.04
C VAL A 913 -4.49 -17.94 3.60
N LEU A 914 -5.07 -16.76 3.38
CA LEU A 914 -6.47 -16.50 3.77
C LEU A 914 -7.44 -17.48 3.08
N GLY A 915 -7.19 -17.79 1.80
CA GLY A 915 -7.94 -18.81 1.07
C GLY A 915 -7.81 -20.21 1.64
N ILE A 916 -6.63 -20.59 2.09
CA ILE A 916 -6.37 -21.89 2.75
C ILE A 916 -7.15 -21.99 4.07
N LEU A 917 -7.16 -20.92 4.87
CA LEU A 917 -7.92 -20.88 6.12
C LEU A 917 -9.44 -20.99 5.87
N ALA A 918 -9.93 -20.28 4.86
CA ALA A 918 -11.32 -20.39 4.42
C ALA A 918 -11.67 -21.81 3.94
N LEU A 919 -10.77 -22.44 3.19
CA LEU A 919 -10.92 -23.82 2.71
C LEU A 919 -11.10 -24.81 3.87
N PHE A 920 -10.38 -24.63 4.98
CA PHE A 920 -10.55 -25.47 6.17
C PHE A 920 -11.97 -25.37 6.72
N GLY A 921 -12.54 -24.16 6.79
CA GLY A 921 -13.92 -23.96 7.18
C GLY A 921 -14.92 -24.68 6.26
N MET A 922 -14.70 -24.62 4.95
CA MET A 922 -15.55 -25.28 3.96
C MET A 922 -15.50 -26.82 4.06
N ILE A 923 -14.32 -27.39 4.28
CA ILE A 923 -14.15 -28.85 4.44
C ILE A 923 -14.86 -29.34 5.70
N ILE A 924 -14.69 -28.63 6.82
CA ILE A 924 -15.35 -28.94 8.08
C ILE A 924 -16.87 -28.88 7.91
N ARG A 925 -17.41 -27.88 7.20
CA ARG A 925 -18.82 -27.75 6.88
C ARG A 925 -19.36 -28.99 6.15
N ASN A 926 -18.70 -29.43 5.08
CA ASN A 926 -19.11 -30.63 4.33
C ASN A 926 -19.05 -31.89 5.19
N SER A 927 -18.03 -32.00 6.03
CA SER A 927 -17.83 -33.12 6.96
C SER A 927 -18.92 -33.20 8.03
N ILE A 928 -19.37 -32.07 8.59
CA ILE A 928 -20.47 -32.03 9.57
C ILE A 928 -21.75 -32.52 8.94
N ILE A 929 -22.08 -32.03 7.73
CA ILE A 929 -23.35 -32.37 7.05
C ILE A 929 -23.39 -33.88 6.78
N LEU A 930 -22.29 -34.50 6.42
CA LEU A 930 -22.22 -35.95 6.20
C LEU A 930 -22.30 -36.74 7.51
N ILE A 931 -21.59 -36.32 8.55
CA ILE A 931 -21.63 -36.98 9.86
C ILE A 931 -23.02 -36.90 10.50
N ASP A 932 -23.65 -35.73 10.42
CA ASP A 932 -25.03 -35.56 10.92
C ASP A 932 -26.02 -36.45 10.18
N GLN A 933 -25.84 -36.63 8.85
CA GLN A 933 -26.66 -37.56 8.07
C GLN A 933 -26.44 -39.01 8.48
N ILE A 934 -25.19 -39.46 8.71
CA ILE A 934 -24.90 -40.83 9.20
C ILE A 934 -25.59 -41.05 10.54
N LYS A 935 -25.45 -40.10 11.47
CA LYS A 935 -26.09 -40.17 12.78
C LYS A 935 -27.62 -40.30 12.68
N LYS A 936 -28.24 -39.56 11.76
CA LYS A 936 -29.66 -39.55 11.54
C LYS A 936 -30.15 -40.94 11.03
N HIS A 937 -29.50 -41.52 10.01
CA HIS A 937 -29.80 -42.84 9.49
C HIS A 937 -29.65 -43.93 10.58
N MET A 938 -28.64 -43.82 11.46
CA MET A 938 -28.47 -44.71 12.58
C MET A 938 -29.59 -44.57 13.62
N LEU A 939 -30.08 -43.33 13.86
CA LEU A 939 -31.23 -43.08 14.75
C LEU A 939 -32.54 -43.60 14.16
N ASP A 940 -32.70 -43.54 12.83
CA ASP A 940 -33.86 -44.12 12.11
C ASP A 940 -33.87 -45.65 12.07
N GLY A 941 -32.80 -46.29 12.60
CA GLY A 941 -32.76 -47.74 12.84
C GLY A 941 -32.03 -48.55 11.76
N GLU A 942 -31.36 -47.94 10.81
CA GLU A 942 -30.53 -48.60 9.82
C GLU A 942 -29.30 -49.26 10.43
N LYS A 943 -28.82 -50.35 9.82
CA LYS A 943 -27.56 -50.98 10.20
C LYS A 943 -26.38 -49.98 9.98
N PRO A 944 -25.42 -49.92 10.90
CA PRO A 944 -24.33 -48.94 10.83
C PRO A 944 -23.58 -48.93 9.48
N TRP A 945 -23.36 -50.09 8.90
CA TRP A 945 -22.73 -50.22 7.60
C TRP A 945 -23.56 -49.58 6.46
N ASN A 946 -24.83 -49.85 6.42
CA ASN A 946 -25.73 -49.27 5.42
C ASN A 946 -25.97 -47.78 5.67
N ALA A 947 -26.10 -47.40 6.92
CA ALA A 947 -26.25 -45.99 7.30
C ALA A 947 -25.08 -45.10 6.79
N ILE A 948 -23.86 -45.62 6.81
CA ILE A 948 -22.68 -44.92 6.27
C ILE A 948 -22.80 -44.81 4.74
N ILE A 949 -23.11 -45.91 4.05
CA ILE A 949 -23.13 -45.94 2.58
C ILE A 949 -24.29 -45.07 2.07
N ASP A 950 -25.48 -45.24 2.62
CA ASP A 950 -26.67 -44.54 2.17
C ASP A 950 -26.62 -43.05 2.47
N SER A 951 -26.00 -42.67 3.59
CA SER A 951 -25.71 -41.25 3.90
C SER A 951 -24.75 -40.63 2.89
N ALA A 952 -23.66 -41.34 2.54
CA ALA A 952 -22.70 -40.84 1.57
C ALA A 952 -23.32 -40.71 0.16
N VAL A 953 -24.15 -41.68 -0.23
CA VAL A 953 -24.88 -41.66 -1.50
C VAL A 953 -25.88 -40.50 -1.55
N LEU A 954 -26.66 -40.30 -0.47
CA LEU A 954 -27.62 -39.20 -0.39
C LEU A 954 -26.97 -37.84 -0.47
N ARG A 955 -25.80 -37.70 0.15
CA ARG A 955 -25.05 -36.42 0.18
C ARG A 955 -24.10 -36.25 -1.00
N PHE A 956 -23.89 -37.23 -1.84
CA PHE A 956 -23.01 -37.16 -2.98
C PHE A 956 -23.34 -35.98 -3.91
N ARG A 957 -24.61 -35.91 -4.37
CA ARG A 957 -25.04 -34.90 -5.32
C ARG A 957 -24.97 -33.50 -4.75
N PRO A 958 -25.50 -33.17 -3.54
CA PRO A 958 -25.32 -31.86 -2.93
C PRO A 958 -23.86 -31.43 -2.80
N ILE A 959 -23.01 -32.27 -2.23
CA ILE A 959 -21.59 -31.94 -1.98
C ILE A 959 -20.84 -31.69 -3.29
N MET A 960 -21.10 -32.51 -4.33
CA MET A 960 -20.47 -32.30 -5.64
C MET A 960 -20.93 -31.02 -6.31
N LEU A 961 -22.24 -30.69 -6.20
CA LEU A 961 -22.80 -29.49 -6.80
C LEU A 961 -22.33 -28.22 -6.13
N THR A 962 -22.26 -28.21 -4.81
CA THR A 962 -21.76 -27.07 -4.05
C THR A 962 -20.28 -26.84 -4.33
N ALA A 963 -19.48 -27.89 -4.40
CA ALA A 963 -18.07 -27.80 -4.79
C ALA A 963 -17.94 -27.25 -6.23
N ALA A 964 -18.71 -27.77 -7.18
CA ALA A 964 -18.67 -27.29 -8.56
C ALA A 964 -19.13 -25.83 -8.68
N ALA A 965 -20.16 -25.41 -7.97
CA ALA A 965 -20.62 -24.03 -7.95
C ALA A 965 -19.57 -23.07 -7.37
N ALA A 966 -18.93 -23.47 -6.27
CA ALA A 966 -17.86 -22.68 -5.65
C ALA A 966 -16.62 -22.57 -6.56
N ILE A 967 -16.17 -23.67 -7.15
CA ILE A 967 -15.02 -23.69 -8.05
C ILE A 967 -15.27 -22.85 -9.29
N LEU A 968 -16.40 -23.10 -9.97
CA LEU A 968 -16.73 -22.40 -11.21
C LEU A 968 -17.12 -20.93 -10.96
N GLY A 969 -17.70 -20.61 -9.81
CA GLY A 969 -18.01 -19.25 -9.39
C GLY A 969 -16.76 -18.39 -9.13
N MET A 970 -15.64 -19.02 -8.77
CA MET A 970 -14.36 -18.33 -8.57
C MET A 970 -13.51 -18.24 -9.84
N MET A 971 -13.90 -18.89 -10.95
CA MET A 971 -13.14 -18.89 -12.21
C MET A 971 -12.86 -17.47 -12.74
N PRO A 972 -13.77 -16.49 -12.67
CA PRO A 972 -13.48 -15.12 -13.08
C PRO A 972 -12.37 -14.43 -12.28
N LEU A 973 -12.05 -14.91 -11.06
CA LEU A 973 -10.96 -14.39 -10.25
C LEU A 973 -9.58 -14.99 -10.58
N VAL A 974 -9.53 -16.10 -11.30
CA VAL A 974 -8.26 -16.79 -11.62
C VAL A 974 -7.27 -15.91 -12.41
N PRO A 975 -7.71 -15.07 -13.37
CA PRO A 975 -6.82 -14.13 -14.06
C PRO A 975 -6.35 -12.97 -13.20
N SER A 976 -7.05 -12.64 -12.12
CA SER A 976 -6.68 -11.53 -11.23
C SER A 976 -5.32 -11.78 -10.56
N THR A 977 -4.45 -10.80 -10.56
CA THR A 977 -3.15 -10.88 -9.86
C THR A 977 -3.34 -11.04 -8.36
N LEU A 978 -4.23 -10.26 -7.75
CA LEU A 978 -4.48 -10.31 -6.31
C LEU A 978 -5.19 -11.59 -5.87
N TRP A 979 -6.23 -12.00 -6.59
CA TRP A 979 -7.13 -13.09 -6.17
C TRP A 979 -6.81 -14.43 -6.80
N GLY A 980 -6.01 -14.47 -7.88
CA GLY A 980 -5.75 -15.68 -8.65
C GLY A 980 -5.14 -16.81 -7.83
N SER A 981 -4.13 -16.52 -7.02
CA SER A 981 -3.49 -17.50 -6.13
C SER A 981 -4.48 -18.06 -5.10
N MET A 982 -5.32 -17.22 -4.51
CA MET A 982 -6.38 -17.64 -3.60
C MET A 982 -7.45 -18.49 -4.29
N ALA A 983 -7.91 -18.06 -5.47
CA ALA A 983 -8.93 -18.78 -6.24
C ALA A 983 -8.45 -20.19 -6.63
N ILE A 984 -7.19 -20.33 -7.03
CA ILE A 984 -6.56 -21.63 -7.35
C ILE A 984 -6.42 -22.49 -6.09
N ALA A 985 -5.92 -21.91 -4.98
CA ALA A 985 -5.77 -22.61 -3.72
C ALA A 985 -7.10 -23.21 -3.24
N ILE A 986 -8.16 -22.39 -3.22
CA ILE A 986 -9.51 -22.84 -2.82
C ILE A 986 -10.06 -23.86 -3.82
N SER A 987 -9.99 -23.59 -5.12
CA SER A 987 -10.57 -24.47 -6.14
C SER A 987 -9.91 -25.85 -6.16
N CYS A 988 -8.60 -25.93 -6.23
CA CYS A 988 -7.86 -27.20 -6.23
C CYS A 988 -7.98 -27.91 -4.88
N GLY A 989 -7.91 -27.14 -3.78
CA GLY A 989 -8.14 -27.67 -2.44
C GLY A 989 -9.54 -28.26 -2.30
N LEU A 990 -10.57 -27.61 -2.79
CA LEU A 990 -11.96 -28.06 -2.70
C LEU A 990 -12.24 -29.28 -3.58
N VAL A 991 -11.64 -29.39 -4.79
CA VAL A 991 -11.73 -30.61 -5.62
C VAL A 991 -11.27 -31.84 -4.84
N VAL A 992 -10.06 -31.77 -4.29
CA VAL A 992 -9.47 -32.89 -3.55
C VAL A 992 -10.23 -33.12 -2.24
N ALA A 993 -10.56 -32.08 -1.51
CA ALA A 993 -11.31 -32.17 -0.26
C ALA A 993 -12.69 -32.80 -0.45
N THR A 994 -13.38 -32.51 -1.54
CA THR A 994 -14.69 -33.09 -1.86
C THR A 994 -14.59 -34.60 -2.05
N ILE A 995 -13.60 -35.07 -2.78
CA ILE A 995 -13.32 -36.50 -2.97
C ILE A 995 -12.99 -37.16 -1.63
N LEU A 996 -12.11 -36.51 -0.82
CA LEU A 996 -11.73 -37.03 0.49
C LEU A 996 -12.91 -37.07 1.46
N THR A 997 -13.75 -36.05 1.50
CA THR A 997 -14.93 -36.04 2.37
C THR A 997 -15.92 -37.15 2.01
N LEU A 998 -16.10 -37.42 0.73
CA LEU A 998 -17.06 -38.48 0.29
C LEU A 998 -16.53 -39.90 0.47
N LEU A 999 -15.22 -40.13 0.47
CA LEU A 999 -14.57 -41.45 0.53
C LEU A 999 -13.82 -41.68 1.85
N ILE A 1000 -13.01 -40.73 2.30
CA ILE A 1000 -12.10 -40.90 3.44
C ILE A 1000 -12.87 -40.69 4.75
N LEU A 1001 -13.72 -39.69 4.86
CA LEU A 1001 -14.48 -39.44 6.09
C LEU A 1001 -15.37 -40.63 6.47
N PRO A 1002 -16.16 -41.27 5.58
CA PRO A 1002 -16.88 -42.51 5.87
C PRO A 1002 -15.97 -43.66 6.28
N THR A 1003 -14.77 -43.74 5.64
CA THR A 1003 -13.77 -44.75 5.96
C THR A 1003 -13.14 -44.51 7.33
N MET A 1004 -12.83 -43.25 7.71
CA MET A 1004 -12.40 -42.86 9.05
C MET A 1004 -13.47 -43.19 10.10
N TYR A 1005 -14.73 -42.87 9.81
CA TYR A 1005 -15.85 -43.18 10.69
C TYR A 1005 -15.96 -44.70 10.95
N ALA A 1006 -15.93 -45.52 9.88
CA ALA A 1006 -15.96 -46.97 9.99
C ALA A 1006 -14.72 -47.58 10.70
N ALA A 1007 -13.55 -46.97 10.56
CA ALA A 1007 -12.35 -47.39 11.24
C ALA A 1007 -12.37 -47.04 12.72
N TRP A 1008 -12.80 -45.83 13.07
CA TRP A 1008 -12.85 -45.33 14.47
C TRP A 1008 -13.84 -46.10 15.33
N PHE A 1009 -15.05 -46.34 14.78
CA PHE A 1009 -16.11 -47.07 15.49
C PHE A 1009 -16.06 -48.60 15.24
N LYS A 1010 -15.03 -49.11 14.55
CA LYS A 1010 -14.83 -50.54 14.22
C LYS A 1010 -16.06 -51.18 13.54
N ILE A 1011 -16.74 -50.46 12.65
CA ILE A 1011 -17.91 -50.92 11.93
C ILE A 1011 -17.52 -51.90 10.84
N THR A 1012 -18.23 -53.06 10.78
CA THR A 1012 -18.11 -54.12 9.79
C THR A 1012 -19.47 -54.37 9.16
N PRO A 1013 -19.60 -55.11 8.02
CA PRO A 1013 -20.87 -55.40 7.37
C PRO A 1013 -21.87 -56.08 8.30
N ASP A 1014 -21.39 -56.83 9.30
CA ASP A 1014 -22.23 -57.59 10.26
C ASP A 1014 -22.51 -56.83 11.57
N SER A 1015 -22.10 -55.56 11.68
CA SER A 1015 -22.28 -54.75 12.90
C SER A 1015 -23.76 -54.44 13.18
N GLU A 1016 -24.28 -54.79 14.38
CA GLU A 1016 -25.62 -54.43 14.85
C GLU A 1016 -25.69 -52.98 15.34
N ASN A 1017 -26.86 -52.36 15.26
CA ASN A 1017 -27.07 -50.98 15.66
C ASN A 1017 -27.24 -50.86 17.18
N LYS A 1018 -26.17 -50.43 17.88
CA LYS A 1018 -26.13 -50.24 19.34
C LYS A 1018 -26.87 -48.97 19.83
N LEU A 1019 -27.28 -48.05 18.94
CA LEU A 1019 -27.96 -46.80 19.33
C LEU A 1019 -29.46 -47.01 19.65
N LYS A 1020 -30.04 -48.13 19.30
CA LYS A 1020 -31.42 -48.46 19.68
C LYS A 1020 -31.56 -48.98 21.10
N GLN A 1021 -30.45 -49.26 21.81
CA GLN A 1021 -30.44 -49.82 23.18
C GLN A 1021 -30.15 -48.81 24.29
N LYS A 1022 -30.01 -47.53 23.96
CA LYS A 1022 -29.94 -46.41 24.89
C LYS A 1022 -30.99 -45.34 24.51
#